data_28d80e4b94678b1a42bd08cce39eac4d
#
_entry.id   28d80e4b94678b1a42bd08cce39eac4d
#
_cell.length_a   1.000
_cell.length_b   1.000
_cell.length_c   1.000
_cell.angle_alpha   90.00
_cell.angle_beta   90.00
_cell.angle_gamma   90.00
#
_symmetry.space_group_name_H-M   'P 1'
#
loop_
_entity.id
_entity.type
_entity.pdbx_description
1 polymer ?
#
loop_
_entity_poly.entity_id
_entity_poly.type
_entity_poly.pdbx_seq_one_letter_code
_entity_poly.pdbx_strand_id
1 'polypeptide(L)'
;MNGFVKMGRCLFFVLLLISSTVSKGQIYKYIGLEDGLNNQKIYHIQKDQRGYMWFLTQEGIDRYDGKHIKHYNFSDDSMKLDSRIALNWLYMDSENVLWVIGQKGRIFRYDLQHDKFELAYVHPELIRNKSQAFLNYGYLDKSDRIWLCCKDSIIWYNIRTGTTTHMPAPAIGEITTIEQADGNHFFIGTGSGLFRAGIGDGSLKLLSDETVESISTPVHELYYHVVSKQLFIGSYKEGVLIYDMEGTGKIIPCQSPNNVEINQIVALNAHELLVATGGKGVYKLDVNTCMSEPYITANYSSYNGMNGNNINDIYVDEEERIWLANYPTGITVRNNRYGSYDLIRHSLGNSRSLVNDQVHDVLEDSDGDLWFATSNGISIYQTDTKEWRSFFSSFDPVPDDENHIFLALCEVSPGVIWAGGFTSGIYKIEKKKGFKISYLSPAAIAGVRPDQYIFDIKKDSGGDIWSGGYYHLKRINLETKSVRLYPGVNSITTIQEKDSRQMWIGTRMGLYLLDKQSGVYRYIDLPVESLYICALYQREDGILYIGTRGAGLLVYDINKKNFIHQYRSDNCALISDNIYTILPRQDGSLLMGTENGITIYSPEEHFFRNWTREQGLMSVNFNAGSATTYNKSALVFGGNDGAVKFPTDIQIPEPHYSRLLLRDFMIAYHPVYPGDDGSPLKKDINETDCLELAYGQNTFSLDVASINYDYPSNILYSWKIDGYHKEWTRPSQDNRIVVRNLPPGSYTLQIRTVSNEEKYKTYETRSIQIIITPPVWASMWAMVGYAILVVLIMIIIFRVIMLHKQKKISDEKTRFFINTAHDIRTPLTLIKAPLEEVVENHMVAEKALPHMNMALKNVNTLLQLTTNLI
;
A
#
# COMPACT_ATOMS: atom_id res chain seq x y z
N MET A 1 -15.23 -39.78 41.96
CA MET A 1 -14.72 -39.52 40.61
C MET A 1 -15.39 -38.32 39.89
N ASN A 2 -16.56 -37.89 40.30
CA ASN A 2 -17.23 -36.70 39.63
C ASN A 2 -16.80 -35.31 40.09
N GLY A 3 -15.97 -35.22 41.17
CA GLY A 3 -15.46 -33.90 41.63
C GLY A 3 -14.18 -33.45 40.91
N PHE A 4 -13.34 -34.38 40.52
CA PHE A 4 -12.06 -34.05 39.85
C PHE A 4 -12.26 -33.62 38.38
N VAL A 5 -13.30 -34.15 37.71
CA VAL A 5 -13.60 -33.79 36.30
C VAL A 5 -14.20 -32.37 36.19
N LYS A 6 -14.97 -31.92 37.21
CA LYS A 6 -15.48 -30.53 37.23
C LYS A 6 -14.38 -29.51 37.55
N MET A 7 -13.41 -29.87 38.43
CA MET A 7 -12.30 -28.99 38.77
C MET A 7 -11.28 -28.87 37.62
N GLY A 8 -11.04 -29.96 36.85
CA GLY A 8 -10.24 -29.90 35.64
C GLY A 8 -10.85 -29.07 34.51
N ARG A 9 -12.19 -29.09 34.37
CA ARG A 9 -12.89 -28.25 33.38
C ARG A 9 -12.91 -26.76 33.77
N CYS A 10 -13.02 -26.44 35.05
CA CYS A 10 -12.89 -25.03 35.50
C CYS A 10 -11.45 -24.52 35.41
N LEU A 11 -10.43 -25.36 35.69
CA LEU A 11 -9.04 -24.96 35.48
C LEU A 11 -8.69 -24.77 34.00
N PHE A 12 -9.26 -25.57 33.09
CA PHE A 12 -9.04 -25.42 31.64
C PHE A 12 -9.75 -24.18 31.09
N PHE A 13 -10.92 -23.80 31.63
CA PHE A 13 -11.60 -22.54 31.27
C PHE A 13 -10.91 -21.31 31.87
N VAL A 14 -10.25 -21.42 33.01
CA VAL A 14 -9.47 -20.32 33.62
C VAL A 14 -8.12 -20.16 32.92
N LEU A 15 -7.51 -21.23 32.39
CA LEU A 15 -6.29 -21.17 31.59
C LEU A 15 -6.51 -20.61 30.18
N LEU A 16 -7.74 -20.67 29.64
CA LEU A 16 -8.10 -20.03 28.36
C LEU A 16 -8.43 -18.52 28.48
N LEU A 17 -8.59 -18.01 29.70
CA LEU A 17 -8.84 -16.59 29.97
C LEU A 17 -7.59 -15.79 30.34
N ILE A 18 -6.42 -16.43 30.35
CA ILE A 18 -5.12 -15.74 30.53
C ILE A 18 -4.38 -15.70 29.18
N SER A 19 -5.06 -15.31 28.11
CA SER A 19 -4.37 -14.85 26.93
C SER A 19 -3.90 -13.42 27.19
N SER A 20 -2.59 -13.27 27.22
CA SER A 20 -1.89 -11.99 27.31
C SER A 20 -2.52 -10.94 26.41
N THR A 21 -2.77 -9.76 26.96
CA THR A 21 -3.24 -8.57 26.26
C THR A 21 -2.21 -7.94 25.31
N VAL A 22 -1.18 -8.69 24.92
CA VAL A 22 -0.32 -8.32 23.82
C VAL A 22 -1.08 -8.65 22.54
N SER A 23 -1.67 -7.63 21.93
CA SER A 23 -2.33 -7.77 20.63
C SER A 23 -1.25 -8.07 19.58
N LYS A 24 -1.30 -9.26 18.99
CA LYS A 24 -0.49 -9.52 17.80
C LYS A 24 -0.91 -8.52 16.74
N GLY A 25 -0.01 -7.66 16.35
CA GLY A 25 -0.22 -6.71 15.28
C GLY A 25 -0.38 -7.49 13.97
N GLN A 26 -1.62 -7.67 13.56
CA GLN A 26 -1.95 -8.19 12.24
C GLN A 26 -2.11 -7.01 11.29
N ILE A 27 -1.70 -7.21 10.06
CA ILE A 27 -1.66 -6.15 9.08
C ILE A 27 -3.03 -6.08 8.40
N TYR A 28 -3.79 -5.06 8.74
CA TYR A 28 -5.06 -4.75 8.10
C TYR A 28 -4.97 -3.44 7.33
N LYS A 29 -5.38 -3.47 6.07
CA LYS A 29 -5.65 -2.29 5.26
C LYS A 29 -7.15 -2.15 5.09
N TYR A 30 -7.65 -0.93 5.24
CA TYR A 30 -9.07 -0.62 5.00
C TYR A 30 -9.20 0.09 3.67
N ILE A 31 -10.28 -0.21 2.95
CA ILE A 31 -10.66 0.47 1.73
C ILE A 31 -12.11 0.92 1.92
N GLY A 32 -12.30 2.23 1.92
CA GLY A 32 -13.57 2.88 2.19
C GLY A 32 -13.90 3.99 1.19
N LEU A 33 -14.87 4.83 1.54
CA LEU A 33 -15.24 6.00 0.71
C LEU A 33 -14.08 6.97 0.55
N GLU A 34 -13.21 7.09 1.55
CA GLU A 34 -12.03 7.96 1.51
C GLU A 34 -10.99 7.49 0.48
N ASP A 35 -10.96 6.18 0.19
CA ASP A 35 -10.11 5.59 -0.84
C ASP A 35 -10.76 5.62 -2.23
N GLY A 36 -12.00 6.08 -2.32
CA GLY A 36 -12.75 6.25 -3.56
C GLY A 36 -13.76 5.15 -3.86
N LEU A 37 -14.16 4.29 -2.91
CA LEU A 37 -15.29 3.37 -3.12
C LEU A 37 -16.57 4.14 -3.43
N ASN A 38 -17.37 3.62 -4.36
CA ASN A 38 -18.67 4.18 -4.68
C ASN A 38 -19.69 3.96 -3.55
N ASN A 39 -19.63 2.79 -2.90
CA ASN A 39 -20.49 2.44 -1.76
C ASN A 39 -19.75 1.48 -0.82
N GLN A 40 -20.00 1.62 0.49
CA GLN A 40 -19.37 0.75 1.51
C GLN A 40 -20.07 -0.62 1.68
N LYS A 41 -21.26 -0.80 1.11
CA LYS A 41 -21.94 -2.08 1.14
C LYS A 41 -21.44 -2.95 -0.01
N ILE A 42 -20.51 -3.83 0.32
CA ILE A 42 -19.88 -4.75 -0.62
C ILE A 42 -20.60 -6.12 -0.52
N TYR A 43 -20.92 -6.68 -1.67
CA TYR A 43 -21.58 -7.99 -1.76
C TYR A 43 -20.61 -9.08 -2.20
N HIS A 44 -19.75 -8.80 -3.21
CA HIS A 44 -18.79 -9.77 -3.72
C HIS A 44 -17.45 -9.10 -4.05
N ILE A 45 -16.39 -9.89 -3.93
CA ILE A 45 -15.01 -9.52 -4.26
C ILE A 45 -14.46 -10.56 -5.25
N GLN A 46 -13.89 -10.10 -6.35
CA GLN A 46 -13.29 -10.97 -7.36
C GLN A 46 -12.01 -10.35 -7.91
N LYS A 47 -11.01 -11.18 -8.26
CA LYS A 47 -9.78 -10.74 -8.93
C LYS A 47 -9.79 -11.21 -10.38
N ASP A 48 -9.39 -10.34 -11.32
CA ASP A 48 -9.26 -10.72 -12.73
C ASP A 48 -7.83 -11.14 -13.10
N GLN A 49 -7.63 -11.66 -14.31
CA GLN A 49 -6.32 -12.10 -14.81
C GLN A 49 -5.30 -10.98 -14.97
N ARG A 50 -5.73 -9.73 -15.09
CA ARG A 50 -4.84 -8.57 -15.14
C ARG A 50 -4.36 -8.19 -13.75
N GLY A 51 -5.00 -8.77 -12.71
CA GLY A 51 -4.70 -8.54 -11.30
C GLY A 51 -5.56 -7.46 -10.65
N TYR A 52 -6.53 -6.86 -11.34
CA TYR A 52 -7.47 -5.94 -10.73
C TYR A 52 -8.40 -6.65 -9.75
N MET A 53 -8.66 -5.98 -8.60
CA MET A 53 -9.74 -6.38 -7.71
C MET A 53 -11.04 -5.70 -8.12
N TRP A 54 -12.11 -6.48 -8.18
CA TRP A 54 -13.45 -6.04 -8.52
C TRP A 54 -14.36 -6.18 -7.31
N PHE A 55 -15.09 -5.14 -7.03
CA PHE A 55 -16.00 -5.06 -5.88
C PHE A 55 -17.42 -4.82 -6.36
N LEU A 56 -18.30 -5.76 -6.10
CA LEU A 56 -19.71 -5.58 -6.33
C LEU A 56 -20.30 -4.81 -5.15
N THR A 57 -20.80 -3.60 -5.43
CA THR A 57 -21.37 -2.71 -4.42
C THR A 57 -22.86 -2.53 -4.59
N GLN A 58 -23.52 -1.88 -3.64
CA GLN A 58 -24.94 -1.56 -3.78
C GLN A 58 -25.24 -0.62 -4.96
N GLU A 59 -24.29 0.18 -5.41
CA GLU A 59 -24.47 1.21 -6.43
C GLU A 59 -23.80 0.91 -7.77
N GLY A 60 -23.17 -0.24 -7.92
CA GLY A 60 -22.48 -0.64 -9.14
C GLY A 60 -21.28 -1.51 -8.87
N ILE A 61 -20.30 -1.44 -9.73
CA ILE A 61 -19.06 -2.22 -9.63
C ILE A 61 -17.87 -1.26 -9.59
N ASP A 62 -16.96 -1.53 -8.67
CA ASP A 62 -15.72 -0.81 -8.51
C ASP A 62 -14.55 -1.71 -8.91
N ARG A 63 -13.61 -1.18 -9.72
CA ARG A 63 -12.36 -1.83 -10.08
C ARG A 63 -11.19 -1.13 -9.41
N TYR A 64 -10.39 -1.86 -8.66
CA TYR A 64 -9.28 -1.36 -7.86
C TYR A 64 -7.94 -1.86 -8.37
N ASP A 65 -6.95 -0.96 -8.52
CA ASP A 65 -5.58 -1.26 -8.99
C ASP A 65 -4.52 -1.24 -7.87
N GLY A 66 -4.94 -1.07 -6.62
CA GLY A 66 -4.07 -0.90 -5.45
C GLY A 66 -3.98 0.56 -4.99
N LYS A 67 -4.21 1.53 -5.89
CA LYS A 67 -4.12 2.97 -5.60
C LYS A 67 -5.39 3.74 -5.99
N HIS A 68 -6.02 3.38 -7.10
CA HIS A 68 -7.18 4.09 -7.64
C HIS A 68 -8.35 3.15 -7.87
N ILE A 69 -9.55 3.68 -7.75
CA ILE A 69 -10.79 2.96 -8.00
C ILE A 69 -11.50 3.56 -9.21
N LYS A 70 -11.86 2.72 -10.17
CA LYS A 70 -12.71 3.07 -11.32
C LYS A 70 -14.11 2.52 -11.11
N HIS A 71 -15.12 3.36 -11.32
CA HIS A 71 -16.54 3.02 -11.13
C HIS A 71 -17.20 2.65 -12.44
N TYR A 72 -18.03 1.61 -12.40
CA TYR A 72 -18.92 1.18 -13.47
C TYR A 72 -20.35 1.23 -12.98
N ASN A 73 -21.09 2.17 -13.54
CA ASN A 73 -22.51 2.36 -13.20
C ASN A 73 -23.39 1.75 -14.29
N PHE A 74 -24.47 1.12 -13.85
CA PHE A 74 -25.45 0.45 -14.71
C PHE A 74 -26.71 1.30 -14.76
N SER A 75 -26.83 2.17 -15.77
CA SER A 75 -28.03 2.91 -16.08
C SER A 75 -28.63 2.39 -17.38
N ASP A 76 -29.95 2.24 -17.41
CA ASP A 76 -30.65 1.85 -18.62
C ASP A 76 -31.26 3.08 -19.29
N ASP A 77 -30.49 3.77 -20.11
CA ASP A 77 -30.93 4.92 -20.87
C ASP A 77 -32.02 4.56 -21.92
N SER A 78 -32.12 3.27 -22.29
CA SER A 78 -33.07 2.81 -23.31
C SER A 78 -34.52 2.66 -22.82
N MET A 79 -34.74 2.64 -21.50
CA MET A 79 -36.07 2.34 -20.93
C MET A 79 -36.70 3.41 -20.07
N LYS A 80 -36.15 4.61 -19.92
CA LYS A 80 -36.72 5.68 -19.07
C LYS A 80 -37.29 5.20 -17.72
N LEU A 81 -36.67 4.18 -17.11
CA LEU A 81 -37.00 3.67 -15.81
C LEU A 81 -36.01 4.20 -14.79
N ASP A 82 -36.51 4.99 -13.90
CA ASP A 82 -35.90 5.72 -12.79
C ASP A 82 -35.40 4.81 -11.68
N SER A 83 -34.75 3.69 -11.98
CA SER A 83 -34.25 2.79 -10.96
C SER A 83 -32.87 2.25 -11.33
N ARG A 84 -31.89 2.57 -10.50
CA ARG A 84 -30.60 1.89 -10.46
C ARG A 84 -30.83 0.37 -10.49
N ILE A 85 -30.08 -0.33 -11.34
CA ILE A 85 -30.18 -1.78 -11.44
C ILE A 85 -29.49 -2.35 -10.20
N ALA A 86 -30.23 -3.03 -9.33
CA ALA A 86 -29.61 -3.77 -8.24
C ALA A 86 -28.85 -4.97 -8.82
N LEU A 87 -27.57 -5.04 -8.55
CA LEU A 87 -26.67 -6.13 -8.93
C LEU A 87 -26.42 -6.98 -7.68
N ASN A 88 -26.48 -8.30 -7.83
CA ASN A 88 -26.42 -9.19 -6.66
C ASN A 88 -25.26 -10.19 -6.72
N TRP A 89 -24.85 -10.63 -7.91
CA TRP A 89 -23.83 -11.68 -8.04
C TRP A 89 -22.80 -11.30 -9.08
N LEU A 90 -21.56 -11.63 -8.78
CA LEU A 90 -20.37 -11.39 -9.61
C LEU A 90 -19.60 -12.69 -9.76
N TYR A 91 -19.37 -13.12 -11.00
CA TYR A 91 -18.69 -14.37 -11.29
C TYR A 91 -17.64 -14.19 -12.38
N MET A 92 -16.64 -15.06 -12.34
CA MET A 92 -15.64 -15.22 -13.40
C MET A 92 -15.89 -16.54 -14.12
N ASP A 93 -15.98 -16.52 -15.45
CA ASP A 93 -16.13 -17.75 -16.23
C ASP A 93 -14.79 -18.48 -16.44
N SER A 94 -14.83 -19.63 -17.11
CA SER A 94 -13.64 -20.44 -17.38
C SER A 94 -12.62 -19.78 -18.32
N GLU A 95 -12.99 -18.74 -19.06
CA GLU A 95 -12.10 -17.90 -19.88
C GLU A 95 -11.69 -16.62 -19.14
N ASN A 96 -12.02 -16.49 -17.86
CA ASN A 96 -11.77 -15.34 -17.01
C ASN A 96 -12.44 -14.04 -17.49
N VAL A 97 -13.63 -14.15 -18.05
CA VAL A 97 -14.50 -13.02 -18.33
C VAL A 97 -15.43 -12.81 -17.13
N LEU A 98 -15.55 -11.55 -16.74
CA LEU A 98 -16.40 -11.15 -15.61
C LEU A 98 -17.86 -11.06 -16.05
N TRP A 99 -18.74 -11.69 -15.26
CA TRP A 99 -20.19 -11.72 -15.46
C TRP A 99 -20.91 -11.19 -14.23
N VAL A 100 -21.94 -10.41 -14.46
CA VAL A 100 -22.73 -9.78 -13.40
C VAL A 100 -24.19 -10.12 -13.59
N ILE A 101 -24.82 -10.56 -12.51
CA ILE A 101 -26.23 -10.92 -12.51
C ILE A 101 -26.99 -9.90 -11.65
N GLY A 102 -27.94 -9.21 -12.27
CA GLY A 102 -28.83 -8.28 -11.59
C GLY A 102 -30.12 -8.93 -11.13
N GLN A 103 -30.71 -8.38 -10.07
CA GLN A 103 -31.93 -8.90 -9.38
C GLN A 103 -33.14 -9.12 -10.30
N LYS A 104 -33.20 -8.42 -11.44
CA LYS A 104 -34.28 -8.56 -12.43
C LYS A 104 -33.90 -9.50 -13.58
N GLY A 105 -33.00 -10.45 -13.37
CA GLY A 105 -32.60 -11.42 -14.38
C GLY A 105 -31.84 -10.79 -15.58
N ARG A 106 -31.18 -9.68 -15.35
CA ARG A 106 -30.26 -9.06 -16.31
C ARG A 106 -28.90 -9.65 -16.12
N ILE A 107 -28.27 -10.04 -17.22
CA ILE A 107 -26.92 -10.57 -17.23
C ILE A 107 -26.03 -9.60 -18.02
N PHE A 108 -24.99 -9.14 -17.40
CA PHE A 108 -23.99 -8.28 -18.02
C PHE A 108 -22.68 -9.03 -18.16
N ARG A 109 -21.99 -8.78 -19.25
CA ARG A 109 -20.64 -9.28 -19.53
C ARG A 109 -19.67 -8.11 -19.55
N TYR A 110 -18.52 -8.27 -18.97
CA TYR A 110 -17.44 -7.30 -19.11
C TYR A 110 -16.76 -7.44 -20.48
N ASP A 111 -16.78 -6.37 -21.25
CA ASP A 111 -16.05 -6.27 -22.51
C ASP A 111 -14.67 -5.67 -22.27
N LEU A 112 -13.67 -6.52 -22.32
CA LEU A 112 -12.27 -6.18 -22.11
C LEU A 112 -11.73 -5.21 -23.18
N GLN A 113 -12.25 -5.26 -24.41
CA GLN A 113 -11.77 -4.45 -25.52
C GLN A 113 -12.24 -3.00 -25.44
N HIS A 114 -13.41 -2.77 -24.85
CA HIS A 114 -14.00 -1.43 -24.71
C HIS A 114 -14.03 -0.94 -23.27
N ASP A 115 -13.51 -1.69 -22.32
CA ASP A 115 -13.49 -1.38 -20.88
C ASP A 115 -14.87 -0.99 -20.31
N LYS A 116 -15.90 -1.75 -20.64
CA LYS A 116 -17.29 -1.52 -20.24
C LYS A 116 -18.06 -2.82 -20.01
N PHE A 117 -19.16 -2.71 -19.29
CA PHE A 117 -20.11 -3.82 -19.19
C PHE A 117 -21.16 -3.72 -20.29
N GLU A 118 -21.44 -4.83 -20.97
CA GLU A 118 -22.45 -4.95 -21.98
C GLU A 118 -23.58 -5.86 -21.51
N LEU A 119 -24.81 -5.48 -21.81
CA LEU A 119 -25.99 -6.30 -21.52
C LEU A 119 -25.99 -7.53 -22.44
N ALA A 120 -25.76 -8.70 -21.87
CA ALA A 120 -25.69 -9.96 -22.62
C ALA A 120 -27.08 -10.63 -22.72
N TYR A 121 -27.90 -10.53 -21.66
CA TYR A 121 -29.21 -11.14 -21.63
C TYR A 121 -30.18 -10.41 -20.69
N VAL A 122 -31.45 -10.39 -21.08
CA VAL A 122 -32.56 -9.88 -20.27
C VAL A 122 -33.69 -10.87 -20.34
N HIS A 123 -34.18 -11.31 -19.17
CA HIS A 123 -35.34 -12.21 -19.12
C HIS A 123 -36.65 -11.43 -19.39
N PRO A 124 -37.40 -11.72 -20.47
CA PRO A 124 -38.59 -10.94 -20.88
C PRO A 124 -39.71 -10.90 -19.85
N GLU A 125 -39.94 -12.00 -19.12
CA GLU A 125 -41.01 -12.08 -18.12
C GLU A 125 -40.66 -11.33 -16.83
N LEU A 126 -39.41 -11.32 -16.42
CA LEU A 126 -38.95 -10.60 -15.23
C LEU A 126 -39.09 -9.08 -15.41
N ILE A 127 -39.11 -8.58 -16.65
CA ILE A 127 -39.35 -7.17 -16.96
C ILE A 127 -40.82 -6.83 -16.98
N ARG A 128 -41.66 -7.73 -17.51
CA ARG A 128 -43.10 -7.47 -17.69
C ARG A 128 -43.91 -7.53 -16.39
N ASN A 129 -43.52 -8.39 -15.46
CA ASN A 129 -44.20 -8.54 -14.18
C ASN A 129 -43.68 -7.55 -13.13
N LYS A 130 -44.31 -6.39 -13.03
CA LYS A 130 -43.96 -5.29 -12.11
C LYS A 130 -44.07 -5.66 -10.62
N SER A 131 -44.60 -6.81 -10.24
CA SER A 131 -44.96 -7.02 -8.84
C SER A 131 -44.50 -8.32 -8.14
N GLN A 132 -43.97 -9.36 -8.81
CA GLN A 132 -43.79 -10.65 -8.10
C GLN A 132 -42.66 -11.57 -8.54
N ALA A 133 -41.90 -11.31 -9.60
CA ALA A 133 -40.81 -12.20 -10.02
C ALA A 133 -39.46 -11.65 -9.62
N PHE A 134 -39.03 -11.86 -8.39
CA PHE A 134 -37.68 -11.63 -7.97
C PHE A 134 -36.83 -12.87 -8.28
N LEU A 135 -35.59 -12.60 -8.74
CA LEU A 135 -34.56 -13.60 -8.80
C LEU A 135 -34.12 -13.92 -7.36
N ASN A 136 -34.26 -15.16 -6.93
CA ASN A 136 -33.87 -15.56 -5.58
C ASN A 136 -32.40 -15.83 -5.50
N TYR A 137 -31.80 -16.49 -6.51
CA TYR A 137 -30.39 -16.83 -6.56
C TYR A 137 -29.89 -16.85 -8.00
N GLY A 138 -28.63 -16.39 -8.19
CA GLY A 138 -27.92 -16.45 -9.44
C GLY A 138 -26.63 -17.25 -9.25
N TYR A 139 -26.32 -18.18 -10.16
CA TYR A 139 -25.16 -19.05 -10.05
C TYR A 139 -24.51 -19.27 -11.41
N LEU A 140 -23.18 -19.27 -11.46
CA LEU A 140 -22.42 -19.69 -12.64
C LEU A 140 -21.79 -21.06 -12.37
N ASP A 141 -22.18 -22.07 -13.16
CA ASP A 141 -21.65 -23.42 -13.01
C ASP A 141 -20.33 -23.64 -13.76
N LYS A 142 -19.63 -24.73 -13.42
CA LYS A 142 -18.35 -25.12 -14.05
C LYS A 142 -18.45 -25.49 -15.55
N SER A 143 -19.69 -25.50 -16.09
CA SER A 143 -19.98 -25.75 -17.53
C SER A 143 -20.32 -24.45 -18.27
N ASP A 144 -19.98 -23.30 -17.71
CA ASP A 144 -20.26 -21.98 -18.25
C ASP A 144 -21.75 -21.71 -18.52
N ARG A 145 -22.62 -22.13 -17.58
CA ARG A 145 -24.05 -21.83 -17.60
C ARG A 145 -24.40 -20.94 -16.40
N ILE A 146 -25.06 -19.83 -16.67
CA ILE A 146 -25.63 -18.98 -15.64
C ILE A 146 -27.03 -19.47 -15.31
N TRP A 147 -27.23 -19.77 -14.03
CA TRP A 147 -28.53 -20.18 -13.49
C TRP A 147 -29.25 -18.97 -12.93
N LEU A 148 -30.44 -18.70 -13.41
CA LEU A 148 -31.36 -17.72 -12.84
C LEU A 148 -32.46 -18.47 -12.12
N CYS A 149 -32.38 -18.51 -10.78
CA CYS A 149 -33.36 -19.24 -9.94
C CYS A 149 -34.46 -18.30 -9.49
N CYS A 150 -35.66 -18.53 -10.03
CA CYS A 150 -36.87 -17.85 -9.62
C CYS A 150 -37.74 -18.81 -8.76
N LYS A 151 -38.80 -18.29 -8.13
CA LYS A 151 -39.68 -19.09 -7.26
C LYS A 151 -40.23 -20.35 -7.94
N ASP A 152 -40.66 -20.23 -9.19
CA ASP A 152 -41.37 -21.29 -9.91
C ASP A 152 -40.63 -21.82 -11.14
N SER A 153 -39.45 -21.24 -11.47
CA SER A 153 -38.71 -21.58 -12.65
C SER A 153 -37.21 -21.40 -12.48
N ILE A 154 -36.43 -22.20 -13.18
CA ILE A 154 -34.99 -22.04 -13.33
C ILE A 154 -34.73 -21.81 -14.82
N ILE A 155 -33.89 -20.81 -15.10
CA ILE A 155 -33.46 -20.48 -16.45
C ILE A 155 -31.97 -20.66 -16.51
N TRP A 156 -31.50 -21.44 -17.46
CA TRP A 156 -30.06 -21.55 -17.79
C TRP A 156 -29.75 -20.66 -18.97
N TYR A 157 -28.81 -19.78 -18.82
CA TYR A 157 -28.22 -19.03 -19.90
C TYR A 157 -26.82 -19.60 -20.18
N ASN A 158 -26.63 -20.17 -21.35
CA ASN A 158 -25.35 -20.68 -21.80
C ASN A 158 -24.52 -19.51 -22.34
N ILE A 159 -23.41 -19.18 -21.67
CA ILE A 159 -22.60 -18.01 -22.01
C ILE A 159 -21.82 -18.17 -23.31
N ARG A 160 -21.62 -19.41 -23.78
CA ARG A 160 -20.91 -19.69 -25.03
C ARG A 160 -21.80 -19.55 -26.26
N THR A 161 -23.03 -20.01 -26.16
CA THR A 161 -23.98 -20.03 -27.29
C THR A 161 -24.97 -18.88 -27.25
N GLY A 162 -25.13 -18.20 -26.13
CA GLY A 162 -26.15 -17.17 -25.91
C GLY A 162 -27.55 -17.73 -25.84
N THR A 163 -27.73 -19.05 -25.72
CA THR A 163 -29.04 -19.71 -25.69
C THR A 163 -29.54 -19.87 -24.27
N THR A 164 -30.87 -19.87 -24.14
CA THR A 164 -31.57 -20.09 -22.85
C THR A 164 -32.37 -21.37 -22.86
N THR A 165 -32.36 -22.05 -21.72
CA THR A 165 -33.23 -23.21 -21.46
C THR A 165 -34.08 -22.91 -20.23
N HIS A 166 -35.39 -23.06 -20.34
CA HIS A 166 -36.33 -22.82 -19.24
C HIS A 166 -36.83 -24.16 -18.71
N MET A 167 -36.89 -24.30 -17.39
CA MET A 167 -37.44 -25.46 -16.71
C MET A 167 -38.19 -25.05 -15.47
N PRO A 168 -39.19 -25.87 -15.05
CA PRO A 168 -39.89 -25.65 -13.77
C PRO A 168 -38.86 -25.80 -12.61
N ALA A 169 -38.99 -24.96 -11.61
CA ALA A 169 -38.24 -25.13 -10.36
C ALA A 169 -38.76 -26.40 -9.66
N PRO A 170 -37.85 -27.20 -9.06
CA PRO A 170 -38.28 -28.28 -8.19
C PRO A 170 -39.10 -27.77 -7.01
N ALA A 171 -40.04 -28.57 -6.49
CA ALA A 171 -40.89 -28.22 -5.34
C ALA A 171 -40.11 -28.32 -4.00
N ILE A 172 -38.97 -27.62 -3.88
CA ILE A 172 -38.05 -27.65 -2.72
C ILE A 172 -38.01 -26.35 -1.92
N GLY A 173 -38.77 -25.36 -2.32
CA GLY A 173 -38.81 -24.04 -1.71
C GLY A 173 -37.84 -23.07 -2.39
N GLU A 174 -37.56 -21.96 -1.71
CA GLU A 174 -36.69 -20.90 -2.20
C GLU A 174 -35.23 -21.35 -2.17
N ILE A 175 -34.57 -21.31 -3.32
CA ILE A 175 -33.15 -21.65 -3.45
C ILE A 175 -32.30 -20.51 -2.87
N THR A 176 -31.44 -20.83 -1.94
CA THR A 176 -30.54 -19.91 -1.25
C THR A 176 -29.09 -20.03 -1.68
N THR A 177 -28.66 -21.23 -2.11
CA THR A 177 -27.31 -21.51 -2.56
C THR A 177 -27.28 -22.75 -3.47
N ILE A 178 -26.31 -22.82 -4.37
CA ILE A 178 -26.05 -23.96 -5.25
C ILE A 178 -24.55 -24.21 -5.28
N GLU A 179 -24.15 -25.48 -5.17
CA GLU A 179 -22.77 -25.89 -5.33
C GLU A 179 -22.66 -27.09 -6.26
N GLN A 180 -21.76 -27.03 -7.23
CA GLN A 180 -21.48 -28.12 -8.15
C GLN A 180 -20.35 -29.01 -7.61
N ALA A 181 -20.67 -30.23 -7.23
CA ALA A 181 -19.67 -31.16 -6.74
C ALA A 181 -18.82 -31.73 -7.89
N ASP A 182 -19.46 -32.42 -8.81
CA ASP A 182 -18.82 -33.00 -9.99
C ASP A 182 -19.73 -32.95 -11.22
N GLY A 183 -19.16 -32.87 -12.40
CA GLY A 183 -19.85 -33.04 -13.70
C GLY A 183 -21.28 -32.46 -13.71
N ASN A 184 -22.28 -33.34 -13.58
CA ASN A 184 -23.68 -32.99 -13.63
C ASN A 184 -24.40 -33.10 -12.26
N HIS A 185 -23.68 -33.26 -11.16
CA HIS A 185 -24.24 -33.35 -9.82
C HIS A 185 -24.13 -32.04 -9.05
N PHE A 186 -25.26 -31.61 -8.49
CA PHE A 186 -25.39 -30.36 -7.77
C PHE A 186 -26.00 -30.61 -6.39
N PHE A 187 -25.60 -29.80 -5.42
CA PHE A 187 -26.24 -29.63 -4.14
C PHE A 187 -26.98 -28.29 -4.13
N ILE A 188 -28.20 -28.29 -3.68
CA ILE A 188 -29.07 -27.12 -3.66
C ILE A 188 -29.53 -26.89 -2.22
N GLY A 189 -29.08 -25.77 -1.64
CA GLY A 189 -29.52 -25.30 -0.35
C GLY A 189 -30.79 -24.47 -0.49
N THR A 190 -31.68 -24.62 0.47
CA THR A 190 -32.96 -23.90 0.52
C THR A 190 -33.26 -23.46 1.95
N GLY A 191 -34.28 -22.62 2.11
CA GLY A 191 -34.81 -22.28 3.43
C GLY A 191 -35.41 -23.47 4.20
N SER A 192 -35.67 -24.62 3.54
CA SER A 192 -36.24 -25.82 4.13
C SER A 192 -35.27 -26.99 4.26
N GLY A 193 -34.05 -26.87 3.76
CA GLY A 193 -33.05 -27.93 3.87
C GLY A 193 -32.09 -28.02 2.68
N LEU A 194 -31.46 -29.17 2.56
CA LEU A 194 -30.48 -29.50 1.51
C LEU A 194 -31.07 -30.58 0.58
N PHE A 195 -30.82 -30.41 -0.73
CA PHE A 195 -31.27 -31.34 -1.76
C PHE A 195 -30.12 -31.69 -2.69
N ARG A 196 -30.11 -32.90 -3.23
CA ARG A 196 -29.20 -33.32 -4.27
C ARG A 196 -29.93 -33.32 -5.62
N ALA A 197 -29.28 -32.82 -6.64
CA ALA A 197 -29.83 -32.75 -7.98
C ALA A 197 -28.82 -33.20 -9.05
N GLY A 198 -29.32 -33.63 -10.18
CA GLY A 198 -28.51 -34.00 -11.34
C GLY A 198 -29.10 -33.45 -12.63
N ILE A 199 -28.27 -33.15 -13.59
CA ILE A 199 -28.69 -32.74 -14.92
C ILE A 199 -28.70 -33.97 -15.83
N GLY A 200 -29.90 -34.31 -16.36
CA GLY A 200 -30.11 -35.35 -17.35
C GLY A 200 -31.14 -34.95 -18.39
N ASP A 201 -30.87 -35.26 -19.65
CA ASP A 201 -31.78 -34.95 -20.78
C ASP A 201 -32.13 -33.44 -20.89
N GLY A 202 -31.19 -32.56 -20.51
CA GLY A 202 -31.40 -31.10 -20.52
C GLY A 202 -32.34 -30.57 -19.44
N SER A 203 -32.68 -31.38 -18.42
CA SER A 203 -33.53 -31.00 -17.30
C SER A 203 -32.85 -31.30 -15.97
N LEU A 204 -33.19 -30.50 -14.95
CA LEU A 204 -32.77 -30.70 -13.56
C LEU A 204 -33.69 -31.72 -12.90
N LYS A 205 -33.12 -32.78 -12.32
CA LYS A 205 -33.87 -33.81 -11.60
C LYS A 205 -33.35 -33.92 -10.18
N LEU A 206 -34.24 -33.94 -9.20
CA LEU A 206 -33.87 -34.25 -7.83
C LEU A 206 -33.47 -35.72 -7.73
N LEU A 207 -32.34 -35.94 -7.02
CA LEU A 207 -31.82 -37.28 -6.72
C LEU A 207 -32.12 -37.56 -5.25
N SER A 208 -32.84 -38.66 -4.95
CA SER A 208 -33.12 -39.02 -3.56
C SER A 208 -31.83 -39.44 -2.84
N ASP A 209 -31.59 -38.80 -1.71
CA ASP A 209 -30.48 -39.06 -0.82
C ASP A 209 -30.93 -38.84 0.63
N GLU A 210 -31.31 -39.92 1.30
CA GLU A 210 -31.92 -39.89 2.65
C GLU A 210 -31.00 -39.13 3.66
N THR A 211 -29.71 -39.18 3.47
CA THR A 211 -28.73 -38.50 4.33
C THR A 211 -28.77 -36.97 4.11
N VAL A 212 -28.78 -36.54 2.85
CA VAL A 212 -28.88 -35.14 2.47
C VAL A 212 -30.26 -34.57 2.88
N GLU A 213 -31.35 -35.32 2.62
CA GLU A 213 -32.71 -34.92 2.96
C GLU A 213 -32.98 -34.89 4.48
N SER A 214 -32.10 -35.48 5.31
CA SER A 214 -32.19 -35.37 6.77
C SER A 214 -31.92 -33.96 7.29
N ILE A 215 -31.26 -33.09 6.49
CA ILE A 215 -31.07 -31.69 6.81
C ILE A 215 -32.34 -30.93 6.52
N SER A 216 -33.05 -30.54 7.57
CA SER A 216 -34.30 -29.80 7.51
C SER A 216 -34.18 -28.36 8.02
N THR A 217 -32.98 -27.88 8.25
CA THR A 217 -32.67 -26.51 8.67
C THR A 217 -32.30 -25.64 7.47
N PRO A 218 -32.52 -24.31 7.50
CA PRO A 218 -32.14 -23.43 6.42
C PRO A 218 -30.65 -23.53 6.12
N VAL A 219 -30.31 -23.71 4.86
CA VAL A 219 -28.94 -23.77 4.34
C VAL A 219 -28.64 -22.45 3.64
N HIS A 220 -27.59 -21.75 4.08
CA HIS A 220 -27.22 -20.42 3.56
C HIS A 220 -26.05 -20.47 2.61
N GLU A 221 -25.13 -21.42 2.84
CA GLU A 221 -23.90 -21.55 2.06
C GLU A 221 -23.52 -23.01 1.85
N LEU A 222 -22.93 -23.30 0.70
CA LEU A 222 -22.41 -24.61 0.34
C LEU A 222 -20.99 -24.44 -0.23
N TYR A 223 -20.10 -25.30 0.18
CA TYR A 223 -18.75 -25.35 -0.35
C TYR A 223 -18.26 -26.79 -0.54
N TYR A 224 -17.97 -27.19 -1.76
CA TYR A 224 -17.41 -28.50 -2.06
C TYR A 224 -15.88 -28.48 -2.06
N HIS A 225 -15.29 -29.12 -1.05
CA HIS A 225 -13.83 -29.23 -0.95
C HIS A 225 -13.31 -30.41 -1.79
N VAL A 226 -12.71 -30.07 -2.94
CA VAL A 226 -12.30 -31.03 -3.96
C VAL A 226 -11.26 -32.05 -3.44
N VAL A 227 -10.34 -31.65 -2.56
CA VAL A 227 -9.26 -32.49 -2.06
C VAL A 227 -9.77 -33.58 -1.12
N SER A 228 -10.63 -33.22 -0.17
CA SER A 228 -11.21 -34.20 0.78
C SER A 228 -12.50 -34.82 0.27
N LYS A 229 -13.07 -34.35 -0.84
CA LYS A 229 -14.36 -34.75 -1.41
C LYS A 229 -15.54 -34.66 -0.41
N GLN A 230 -15.49 -33.62 0.39
CA GLN A 230 -16.48 -33.32 1.41
C GLN A 230 -17.26 -32.06 1.02
N LEU A 231 -18.58 -32.07 1.31
CA LEU A 231 -19.42 -30.89 1.19
C LEU A 231 -19.56 -30.24 2.56
N PHE A 232 -19.16 -28.98 2.65
CA PHE A 232 -19.36 -28.12 3.82
C PHE A 232 -20.67 -27.36 3.64
N ILE A 233 -21.50 -27.38 4.69
CA ILE A 233 -22.87 -26.87 4.67
C ILE A 233 -23.01 -25.84 5.78
N GLY A 234 -23.25 -24.59 5.41
CA GLY A 234 -23.47 -23.47 6.34
C GLY A 234 -24.95 -23.34 6.71
N SER A 235 -25.27 -23.49 8.00
CA SER A 235 -26.60 -23.33 8.55
C SER A 235 -26.61 -22.32 9.70
N TYR A 236 -27.65 -21.52 9.80
CA TYR A 236 -27.82 -20.53 10.88
C TYR A 236 -27.78 -21.17 12.27
N LYS A 237 -28.54 -22.26 12.44
CA LYS A 237 -28.77 -22.88 13.77
C LYS A 237 -27.61 -23.79 14.17
N GLU A 238 -27.11 -24.55 13.23
CA GLU A 238 -26.18 -25.65 13.50
C GLU A 238 -24.71 -25.26 13.22
N GLY A 239 -24.49 -24.11 12.58
CA GLY A 239 -23.16 -23.68 12.14
C GLY A 239 -22.75 -24.41 10.87
N VAL A 240 -21.54 -24.96 10.84
CA VAL A 240 -21.02 -25.72 9.70
C VAL A 240 -21.20 -27.22 9.94
N LEU A 241 -21.80 -27.89 8.97
CA LEU A 241 -21.93 -29.34 8.88
C LEU A 241 -21.06 -29.84 7.74
N ILE A 242 -20.57 -31.08 7.83
CA ILE A 242 -19.84 -31.77 6.76
C ILE A 242 -20.64 -32.98 6.30
N TYR A 243 -20.86 -33.10 5.00
CA TYR A 243 -21.31 -34.31 4.35
C TYR A 243 -20.09 -35.01 3.70
N ASP A 244 -19.68 -36.14 4.27
CA ASP A 244 -18.58 -36.97 3.80
C ASP A 244 -19.09 -37.93 2.71
N MET A 245 -18.95 -37.56 1.46
CA MET A 245 -19.56 -38.24 0.31
C MET A 245 -18.95 -39.59 -0.01
N GLU A 246 -17.64 -39.74 0.12
CA GLU A 246 -16.93 -40.99 -0.26
C GLU A 246 -16.54 -41.86 0.94
N GLY A 247 -16.53 -41.32 2.15
CA GLY A 247 -16.16 -42.03 3.36
C GLY A 247 -17.33 -42.64 4.09
N THR A 248 -17.85 -41.94 5.11
CA THR A 248 -18.89 -42.48 5.97
C THR A 248 -20.31 -42.35 5.41
N GLY A 249 -20.51 -41.49 4.40
CA GLY A 249 -21.80 -41.11 3.88
C GLY A 249 -22.72 -40.45 4.92
N LYS A 250 -22.15 -39.82 5.95
CA LYS A 250 -22.85 -39.21 7.08
C LYS A 250 -22.64 -37.72 7.15
N ILE A 251 -23.58 -37.06 7.81
CA ILE A 251 -23.44 -35.66 8.18
C ILE A 251 -22.79 -35.56 9.56
N ILE A 252 -21.75 -34.78 9.65
CA ILE A 252 -20.97 -34.57 10.86
C ILE A 252 -21.03 -33.08 11.22
N PRO A 253 -21.50 -32.70 12.41
CA PRO A 253 -21.45 -31.32 12.85
C PRO A 253 -20.03 -30.93 13.25
N CYS A 254 -19.56 -29.80 12.72
CA CYS A 254 -18.30 -29.21 13.14
C CYS A 254 -18.45 -28.43 14.44
N GLN A 255 -17.38 -28.35 15.21
CA GLN A 255 -17.30 -27.38 16.30
C GLN A 255 -17.11 -25.99 15.69
N SER A 256 -18.20 -25.34 15.31
CA SER A 256 -18.22 -24.07 14.58
C SER A 256 -19.20 -23.08 15.21
N PRO A 257 -19.16 -21.78 14.88
CA PRO A 257 -20.10 -20.81 15.41
C PRO A 257 -21.52 -21.18 14.96
N ASN A 258 -22.44 -21.23 15.91
CA ASN A 258 -23.87 -21.46 15.69
C ASN A 258 -24.70 -20.23 16.04
N ASN A 259 -26.01 -20.25 15.70
CA ASN A 259 -26.90 -19.11 15.86
C ASN A 259 -26.39 -17.82 15.21
N VAL A 260 -25.78 -17.95 14.04
CA VAL A 260 -25.29 -16.87 13.19
C VAL A 260 -25.34 -17.34 11.74
N GLU A 261 -25.63 -16.44 10.82
CA GLU A 261 -25.57 -16.73 9.39
C GLU A 261 -24.15 -17.08 8.98
N ILE A 262 -24.01 -18.17 8.23
CA ILE A 262 -22.77 -18.51 7.53
C ILE A 262 -22.92 -17.95 6.11
N ASN A 263 -22.23 -16.86 5.84
CA ASN A 263 -22.38 -16.13 4.59
C ASN A 263 -21.53 -16.70 3.47
N GLN A 264 -20.34 -17.24 3.83
CA GLN A 264 -19.44 -17.85 2.85
C GLN A 264 -18.45 -18.80 3.51
N ILE A 265 -18.04 -19.82 2.75
CA ILE A 265 -16.99 -20.76 3.10
C ILE A 265 -15.99 -20.82 1.95
N VAL A 266 -14.70 -20.52 2.19
CA VAL A 266 -13.66 -20.55 1.17
C VAL A 266 -12.40 -21.27 1.67
N ALA A 267 -11.63 -21.87 0.78
CA ALA A 267 -10.35 -22.46 1.14
C ALA A 267 -9.31 -21.37 1.45
N LEU A 268 -8.63 -21.50 2.58
CA LEU A 268 -7.40 -20.78 2.85
C LEU A 268 -6.20 -21.55 2.26
N ASN A 269 -6.22 -22.85 2.44
CA ASN A 269 -5.26 -23.81 1.86
C ASN A 269 -5.89 -25.21 1.80
N ALA A 270 -5.12 -26.24 1.45
CA ALA A 270 -5.60 -27.60 1.31
C ALA A 270 -6.19 -28.24 2.59
N HIS A 271 -5.94 -27.67 3.77
CA HIS A 271 -6.34 -28.24 5.07
C HIS A 271 -7.18 -27.31 5.91
N GLU A 272 -7.26 -26.04 5.57
CA GLU A 272 -7.94 -25.01 6.35
C GLU A 272 -8.93 -24.22 5.48
N LEU A 273 -10.12 -23.99 6.02
CA LEU A 273 -11.17 -23.18 5.43
C LEU A 273 -11.39 -21.91 6.26
N LEU A 274 -11.79 -20.85 5.60
CA LEU A 274 -12.32 -19.64 6.23
C LEU A 274 -13.82 -19.64 6.17
N VAL A 275 -14.46 -19.31 7.28
CA VAL A 275 -15.90 -19.26 7.44
C VAL A 275 -16.31 -17.84 7.79
N ALA A 276 -16.96 -17.15 6.85
CA ALA A 276 -17.53 -15.81 7.04
C ALA A 276 -18.86 -15.88 7.77
N THR A 277 -19.06 -15.01 8.75
CA THR A 277 -20.29 -15.00 9.55
C THR A 277 -20.97 -13.63 9.53
N GLY A 278 -22.30 -13.64 9.68
CA GLY A 278 -23.15 -12.46 9.79
C GLY A 278 -23.11 -11.80 11.17
N GLY A 279 -21.91 -11.64 11.78
CA GLY A 279 -21.77 -10.89 13.02
C GLY A 279 -20.77 -11.40 14.05
N LYS A 280 -20.12 -12.55 13.79
CA LYS A 280 -19.06 -13.08 14.68
C LYS A 280 -17.65 -13.03 14.06
N GLY A 281 -17.50 -12.38 12.89
CA GLY A 281 -16.24 -12.29 12.17
C GLY A 281 -15.94 -13.53 11.33
N VAL A 282 -14.66 -13.83 11.11
CA VAL A 282 -14.16 -14.96 10.33
C VAL A 282 -13.58 -16.02 11.26
N TYR A 283 -13.98 -17.26 11.05
CA TYR A 283 -13.44 -18.43 11.72
C TYR A 283 -12.56 -19.22 10.79
N LYS A 284 -11.53 -19.84 11.34
CA LYS A 284 -10.69 -20.78 10.62
C LYS A 284 -11.10 -22.20 11.03
N LEU A 285 -11.45 -23.03 10.07
CA LEU A 285 -11.92 -24.40 10.23
C LEU A 285 -10.88 -25.37 9.67
N ASP A 286 -10.42 -26.30 10.47
CA ASP A 286 -9.58 -27.41 10.02
C ASP A 286 -10.44 -28.51 9.39
N VAL A 287 -10.12 -28.86 8.14
CA VAL A 287 -10.89 -29.82 7.32
C VAL A 287 -10.87 -31.23 7.92
N ASN A 288 -9.76 -31.65 8.57
CA ASN A 288 -9.61 -33.00 9.08
C ASN A 288 -10.22 -33.20 10.46
N THR A 289 -10.11 -32.20 11.33
CA THR A 289 -10.57 -32.29 12.71
C THR A 289 -11.97 -31.75 12.92
N CYS A 290 -12.53 -31.02 11.95
CA CYS A 290 -13.81 -30.29 12.05
C CYS A 290 -13.86 -29.31 13.24
N MET A 291 -12.70 -28.79 13.67
CA MET A 291 -12.63 -27.79 14.72
C MET A 291 -12.43 -26.41 14.12
N SER A 292 -13.17 -25.42 14.60
CA SER A 292 -12.95 -24.05 14.21
C SER A 292 -12.56 -23.18 15.40
N GLU A 293 -11.76 -22.17 15.11
CA GLU A 293 -11.37 -21.12 16.04
C GLU A 293 -11.63 -19.72 15.45
N PRO A 294 -11.93 -18.73 16.29
CA PRO A 294 -11.97 -17.33 15.83
C PRO A 294 -10.63 -16.95 15.22
N TYR A 295 -10.64 -16.46 13.98
CA TYR A 295 -9.42 -16.16 13.25
C TYR A 295 -9.23 -14.65 12.98
N ILE A 296 -10.30 -13.99 12.50
CA ILE A 296 -10.32 -12.55 12.26
C ILE A 296 -11.60 -12.01 12.88
N THR A 297 -11.46 -11.20 13.93
CA THR A 297 -12.59 -10.59 14.64
C THR A 297 -12.34 -9.12 14.88
N ALA A 298 -13.40 -8.32 14.84
CA ALA A 298 -13.33 -6.92 15.21
C ALA A 298 -13.08 -6.81 16.71
N ASN A 299 -12.03 -6.11 17.07
CA ASN A 299 -11.75 -5.75 18.45
C ASN A 299 -11.92 -4.25 18.61
N TYR A 300 -13.08 -3.83 19.11
CA TYR A 300 -13.42 -2.40 19.28
C TYR A 300 -12.56 -1.67 20.32
N SER A 301 -11.79 -2.40 21.11
CA SER A 301 -10.83 -1.83 22.08
C SER A 301 -9.41 -1.68 21.50
N SER A 302 -9.15 -2.19 20.33
CA SER A 302 -7.87 -2.04 19.64
C SER A 302 -8.06 -1.43 18.25
N TYR A 303 -7.23 -0.46 17.91
CA TYR A 303 -7.20 0.11 16.54
C TYR A 303 -6.76 -0.89 15.44
N ASN A 304 -6.46 -2.13 15.80
CA ASN A 304 -5.90 -3.19 14.96
C ASN A 304 -6.88 -4.34 14.74
N GLY A 305 -8.12 -4.07 14.47
CA GLY A 305 -9.10 -5.10 14.19
C GLY A 305 -9.87 -4.78 12.90
N MET A 306 -10.65 -5.73 12.44
CA MET A 306 -11.65 -5.49 11.40
C MET A 306 -12.59 -4.35 11.80
N ASN A 307 -13.11 -3.61 10.80
CA ASN A 307 -14.12 -2.56 11.01
C ASN A 307 -15.51 -3.08 11.38
N GLY A 308 -15.73 -4.39 11.41
CA GLY A 308 -17.00 -5.02 11.79
C GLY A 308 -16.93 -6.53 11.70
N ASN A 309 -17.81 -7.20 12.42
CA ASN A 309 -17.86 -8.67 12.47
C ASN A 309 -18.88 -9.29 11.50
N ASN A 310 -19.59 -8.48 10.72
CA ASN A 310 -20.50 -8.96 9.68
C ASN A 310 -19.74 -9.00 8.35
N ILE A 311 -19.47 -10.19 7.84
CA ILE A 311 -18.68 -10.43 6.64
C ILE A 311 -19.58 -11.08 5.58
N ASN A 312 -19.77 -10.37 4.46
CA ASN A 312 -20.58 -10.88 3.35
C ASN A 312 -19.79 -11.83 2.45
N ASP A 313 -18.53 -11.51 2.18
CA ASP A 313 -17.72 -12.23 1.20
C ASP A 313 -16.24 -12.26 1.60
N ILE A 314 -15.52 -13.30 1.21
CA ILE A 314 -14.08 -13.49 1.42
C ILE A 314 -13.43 -13.87 0.10
N TYR A 315 -12.38 -13.17 -0.26
CA TYR A 315 -11.52 -13.56 -1.36
C TYR A 315 -10.08 -13.75 -0.87
N VAL A 316 -9.48 -14.90 -1.16
CA VAL A 316 -8.07 -15.19 -0.86
C VAL A 316 -7.30 -15.12 -2.19
N ASP A 317 -6.36 -14.19 -2.30
CA ASP A 317 -5.57 -14.04 -3.51
C ASP A 317 -4.32 -14.94 -3.53
N GLU A 318 -3.62 -15.00 -4.66
CA GLU A 318 -2.46 -15.88 -4.86
C GLU A 318 -1.26 -15.48 -3.98
N GLU A 319 -1.26 -14.24 -3.46
CA GLU A 319 -0.27 -13.75 -2.51
C GLU A 319 -0.70 -13.94 -1.04
N GLU A 320 -1.69 -14.80 -0.79
CA GLU A 320 -2.21 -15.13 0.55
C GLU A 320 -2.82 -13.94 1.31
N ARG A 321 -3.20 -12.86 0.62
CA ARG A 321 -3.99 -11.80 1.23
C ARG A 321 -5.45 -12.21 1.31
N ILE A 322 -6.06 -11.92 2.44
CA ILE A 322 -7.47 -12.19 2.69
C ILE A 322 -8.23 -10.86 2.57
N TRP A 323 -9.10 -10.79 1.57
CA TRP A 323 -9.97 -9.66 1.31
C TRP A 323 -11.33 -9.96 1.91
N LEU A 324 -11.85 -9.06 2.74
CA LEU A 324 -13.10 -9.24 3.49
C LEU A 324 -14.07 -8.13 3.14
N ALA A 325 -15.25 -8.49 2.66
CA ALA A 325 -16.37 -7.56 2.48
C ALA A 325 -17.08 -7.35 3.82
N ASN A 326 -16.70 -6.29 4.53
CA ASN A 326 -17.29 -5.91 5.80
C ASN A 326 -18.62 -5.17 5.58
N TYR A 327 -19.74 -5.71 6.04
CA TYR A 327 -21.01 -5.03 5.92
C TYR A 327 -21.35 -4.24 7.19
N PRO A 328 -21.69 -2.95 7.09
CA PRO A 328 -21.71 -2.07 5.92
C PRO A 328 -20.47 -1.13 5.81
N THR A 329 -19.31 -1.57 6.18
CA THR A 329 -18.14 -0.69 6.47
C THR A 329 -17.01 -0.75 5.43
N GLY A 330 -17.26 -1.33 4.24
CA GLY A 330 -16.28 -1.37 3.15
C GLY A 330 -15.46 -2.66 3.15
N ILE A 331 -14.18 -2.59 2.83
CA ILE A 331 -13.31 -3.74 2.65
C ILE A 331 -12.18 -3.71 3.67
N THR A 332 -11.90 -4.86 4.28
CA THR A 332 -10.71 -5.10 5.06
C THR A 332 -9.79 -6.06 4.31
N VAL A 333 -8.55 -5.70 4.13
CA VAL A 333 -7.52 -6.58 3.56
C VAL A 333 -6.55 -6.98 4.66
N ARG A 334 -6.43 -8.28 4.90
CA ARG A 334 -5.43 -8.84 5.79
C ARG A 334 -4.29 -9.43 4.97
N ASN A 335 -3.06 -8.98 5.24
CA ASN A 335 -1.87 -9.52 4.61
C ASN A 335 -1.19 -10.54 5.53
N ASN A 336 -1.12 -11.79 5.09
CA ASN A 336 -0.51 -12.87 5.86
C ASN A 336 0.99 -13.04 5.59
N ARG A 337 1.54 -12.40 4.54
CA ARG A 337 2.96 -12.51 4.16
C ARG A 337 3.90 -11.80 5.12
N TYR A 338 3.41 -10.76 5.79
CA TYR A 338 4.20 -10.05 6.78
C TYR A 338 4.15 -10.81 8.10
N GLY A 339 5.31 -10.97 8.72
CA GLY A 339 5.39 -11.57 10.05
C GLY A 339 4.55 -10.79 11.06
N SER A 340 3.99 -11.50 12.02
CA SER A 340 3.28 -10.87 13.12
C SER A 340 4.27 -10.09 14.01
N TYR A 341 3.90 -8.91 14.42
CA TYR A 341 4.59 -8.14 15.45
C TYR A 341 3.64 -7.90 16.63
N ASP A 342 4.19 -7.64 17.80
CA ASP A 342 3.39 -7.27 18.96
C ASP A 342 3.29 -5.74 19.02
N LEU A 343 2.07 -5.21 19.05
CA LEU A 343 1.79 -3.80 19.30
C LEU A 343 1.44 -3.60 20.77
N ILE A 344 2.23 -2.79 21.45
CA ILE A 344 2.12 -2.50 22.88
C ILE A 344 1.60 -1.07 23.04
N ARG A 345 0.36 -0.92 23.53
CA ARG A 345 -0.33 0.38 23.62
C ARG A 345 -1.05 0.57 24.94
N HIS A 346 -1.42 1.83 25.19
CA HIS A 346 -2.36 2.19 26.24
C HIS A 346 -3.78 1.72 25.88
N SER A 347 -4.50 1.17 26.85
CA SER A 347 -5.91 0.80 26.71
C SER A 347 -6.71 1.38 27.88
N LEU A 348 -7.65 2.25 27.55
CA LEU A 348 -8.51 2.91 28.54
C LEU A 348 -9.23 1.89 29.42
N GLY A 349 -9.13 2.05 30.72
CA GLY A 349 -9.75 1.16 31.69
C GLY A 349 -9.07 -0.20 31.87
N ASN A 350 -7.95 -0.45 31.20
CA ASN A 350 -7.17 -1.66 31.33
C ASN A 350 -5.83 -1.39 32.03
N SER A 351 -5.71 -1.73 33.30
CA SER A 351 -4.47 -1.60 34.06
C SER A 351 -3.32 -2.53 33.60
N ARG A 352 -3.62 -3.46 32.67
CA ARG A 352 -2.64 -4.39 32.07
C ARG A 352 -2.17 -3.89 30.69
N SER A 353 -1.92 -2.60 30.59
CA SER A 353 -1.46 -1.96 29.35
C SER A 353 -0.45 -0.86 29.65
N LEU A 354 0.16 -0.26 28.65
CA LEU A 354 0.98 0.95 28.82
C LEU A 354 0.18 2.05 29.53
N VAL A 355 0.86 2.84 30.34
CA VAL A 355 0.25 4.01 30.99
C VAL A 355 0.00 5.15 30.00
N ASN A 356 0.80 5.22 28.95
CA ASN A 356 0.68 6.22 27.87
C ASN A 356 1.31 5.71 26.58
N ASP A 357 0.79 6.12 25.41
CA ASP A 357 1.28 5.69 24.11
C ASP A 357 2.56 6.39 23.64
N GLN A 358 2.91 7.54 24.18
CA GLN A 358 4.16 8.22 23.83
C GLN A 358 5.32 7.60 24.61
N VAL A 359 6.03 6.68 23.99
CA VAL A 359 7.16 5.94 24.58
C VAL A 359 8.47 6.58 24.15
N HIS A 360 9.20 7.14 25.13
CA HIS A 360 10.46 7.86 24.90
C HIS A 360 11.70 7.00 25.04
N ASP A 361 11.65 5.94 25.85
CA ASP A 361 12.74 4.98 25.99
C ASP A 361 12.20 3.60 26.35
N VAL A 362 12.92 2.56 25.95
CA VAL A 362 12.61 1.17 26.25
C VAL A 362 13.87 0.48 26.76
N LEU A 363 13.76 -0.21 27.88
CA LEU A 363 14.85 -0.93 28.53
C LEU A 363 14.44 -2.37 28.85
N GLU A 364 15.29 -3.35 28.55
CA GLU A 364 15.26 -4.67 29.14
C GLU A 364 16.16 -4.70 30.38
N ASP A 365 15.62 -5.10 31.52
CA ASP A 365 16.42 -5.27 32.73
C ASP A 365 17.09 -6.66 32.83
N SER A 366 17.96 -6.85 33.80
CA SER A 366 18.70 -8.10 33.99
C SER A 366 17.82 -9.31 34.34
N ASP A 367 16.57 -9.11 34.75
CA ASP A 367 15.58 -10.15 34.98
C ASP A 367 14.75 -10.45 33.71
N GLY A 368 14.99 -9.72 32.62
CA GLY A 368 14.25 -9.85 31.34
C GLY A 368 12.90 -9.14 31.32
N ASP A 369 12.66 -8.21 32.24
CA ASP A 369 11.45 -7.38 32.25
C ASP A 369 11.61 -6.16 31.35
N LEU A 370 10.52 -5.75 30.65
CA LEU A 370 10.52 -4.59 29.77
C LEU A 370 10.01 -3.36 30.50
N TRP A 371 10.79 -2.30 30.48
CA TRP A 371 10.48 -0.99 31.02
C TRP A 371 10.24 0.01 29.89
N PHE A 372 9.25 0.87 30.07
CA PHE A 372 8.85 1.90 29.11
C PHE A 372 8.78 3.24 29.83
N ALA A 373 9.62 4.19 29.40
CA ALA A 373 9.52 5.58 29.80
C ALA A 373 8.52 6.29 28.90
N THR A 374 7.53 6.96 29.48
CA THR A 374 6.44 7.58 28.72
C THR A 374 6.21 9.05 29.08
N SER A 375 5.37 9.72 28.32
CA SER A 375 4.91 11.09 28.63
C SER A 375 3.98 11.17 29.85
N ASN A 376 3.56 10.04 30.41
CA ASN A 376 2.73 10.01 31.62
C ASN A 376 3.13 8.87 32.55
N GLY A 377 4.40 8.85 32.97
CA GLY A 377 4.93 7.86 33.89
C GLY A 377 5.76 6.77 33.21
N ILE A 378 5.97 5.72 33.98
CA ILE A 378 6.78 4.54 33.59
C ILE A 378 5.90 3.30 33.69
N SER A 379 5.94 2.45 32.66
CA SER A 379 5.33 1.12 32.70
C SER A 379 6.40 0.05 32.72
N ILE A 380 6.13 -1.06 33.41
CA ILE A 380 6.93 -2.28 33.35
C ILE A 380 6.04 -3.46 32.99
N TYR A 381 6.51 -4.28 32.06
CA TYR A 381 5.96 -5.59 31.76
C TYR A 381 6.87 -6.66 32.37
N GLN A 382 6.37 -7.35 33.38
CA GLN A 382 7.08 -8.43 34.05
C GLN A 382 6.92 -9.72 33.26
N THR A 383 8.01 -10.20 32.70
CA THR A 383 8.01 -11.33 31.75
C THR A 383 7.56 -12.63 32.36
N ASP A 384 8.01 -12.93 33.60
CA ASP A 384 7.70 -14.17 34.27
C ASP A 384 6.22 -14.27 34.70
N THR A 385 5.68 -13.17 35.24
CA THR A 385 4.29 -13.14 35.72
C THR A 385 3.29 -12.69 34.68
N LYS A 386 3.76 -12.10 33.57
CA LYS A 386 2.95 -11.45 32.52
C LYS A 386 2.08 -10.32 33.07
N GLU A 387 2.55 -9.66 34.11
CA GLU A 387 1.84 -8.55 34.75
C GLU A 387 2.40 -7.21 34.33
N TRP A 388 1.51 -6.22 34.25
CA TRP A 388 1.86 -4.82 34.05
C TRP A 388 1.83 -4.07 35.39
N ARG A 389 2.76 -3.14 35.54
CA ARG A 389 2.75 -2.14 36.59
C ARG A 389 3.11 -0.78 36.02
N SER A 390 2.57 0.28 36.62
CA SER A 390 2.89 1.65 36.23
C SER A 390 3.23 2.48 37.43
N PHE A 391 4.05 3.49 37.28
CA PHE A 391 4.54 4.39 38.28
C PHE A 391 4.50 5.82 37.76
N PHE A 392 4.33 6.78 38.64
CA PHE A 392 4.32 8.22 38.30
C PHE A 392 3.26 8.64 37.29
N SER A 393 2.17 7.90 37.20
CA SER A 393 1.06 8.34 36.36
C SER A 393 0.32 9.53 37.01
N SER A 394 -0.37 10.32 36.18
CA SER A 394 -1.22 11.42 36.70
C SER A 394 -2.37 10.94 37.60
N PHE A 395 -2.57 9.63 37.71
CA PHE A 395 -3.55 9.00 38.61
C PHE A 395 -2.94 8.56 39.95
N ASP A 396 -1.61 8.58 40.07
CA ASP A 396 -0.93 8.28 41.33
C ASP A 396 -0.91 9.52 42.23
N PRO A 397 -1.07 9.40 43.57
CA PRO A 397 -0.90 10.52 44.48
C PRO A 397 0.58 10.90 44.53
N VAL A 398 0.99 11.83 43.69
CA VAL A 398 2.35 12.39 43.59
C VAL A 398 2.33 13.79 44.23
N PRO A 399 3.44 14.25 44.87
CA PRO A 399 3.55 15.61 45.36
C PRO A 399 3.30 16.63 44.25
N ASP A 400 2.64 17.73 44.56
CA ASP A 400 1.99 18.72 43.66
C ASP A 400 2.85 19.38 42.56
N ASP A 401 4.15 19.06 42.43
CA ASP A 401 5.08 19.78 41.52
C ASP A 401 5.81 18.86 40.54
N GLU A 402 5.41 17.59 40.38
CA GLU A 402 6.22 16.65 39.60
C GLU A 402 5.69 16.39 38.17
N ASN A 403 6.56 16.64 37.22
CA ASN A 403 6.35 16.29 35.84
C ASN A 403 6.42 14.78 35.67
N HIS A 404 5.41 14.19 35.04
CA HIS A 404 5.29 12.76 34.80
C HIS A 404 6.00 12.26 33.51
N ILE A 405 6.74 13.12 32.82
CA ILE A 405 7.43 12.79 31.57
C ILE A 405 8.81 12.20 31.86
N PHE A 406 9.05 10.97 31.42
CA PHE A 406 10.33 10.29 31.50
C PHE A 406 10.90 10.07 30.11
N LEU A 407 12.22 10.33 29.96
CA LEU A 407 12.91 10.32 28.66
C LEU A 407 13.98 9.25 28.54
N ALA A 408 14.55 8.78 29.66
CA ALA A 408 15.65 7.83 29.65
C ALA A 408 15.55 6.83 30.81
N LEU A 409 15.95 5.59 30.55
CA LEU A 409 16.01 4.49 31.52
C LEU A 409 17.39 3.83 31.49
N CYS A 410 17.88 3.44 32.67
CA CYS A 410 19.13 2.68 32.77
C CYS A 410 19.11 1.74 33.97
N GLU A 411 19.42 0.47 33.78
CA GLU A 411 19.70 -0.43 34.89
C GLU A 411 21.15 -0.22 35.38
N VAL A 412 21.27 0.43 36.55
CA VAL A 412 22.57 0.77 37.15
C VAL A 412 23.20 -0.40 37.89
N SER A 413 22.37 -1.26 38.48
CA SER A 413 22.73 -2.57 39.04
C SER A 413 21.51 -3.48 39.02
N PRO A 414 21.68 -4.85 39.09
CA PRO A 414 20.59 -5.77 38.96
C PRO A 414 19.37 -5.46 39.83
N GLY A 415 18.26 -5.14 39.17
CA GLY A 415 16.99 -4.73 39.82
C GLY A 415 16.97 -3.30 40.35
N VAL A 416 17.91 -2.44 39.95
CA VAL A 416 17.90 -1.00 40.29
C VAL A 416 17.89 -0.17 39.01
N ILE A 417 16.77 0.45 38.73
CA ILE A 417 16.57 1.26 37.53
C ILE A 417 16.65 2.76 37.90
N TRP A 418 17.39 3.48 37.08
CA TRP A 418 17.36 4.96 37.09
C TRP A 418 16.50 5.44 35.93
N ALA A 419 15.63 6.37 36.25
CA ALA A 419 14.72 6.99 35.27
C ALA A 419 14.96 8.51 35.23
N GLY A 420 15.32 9.00 34.04
CA GLY A 420 15.57 10.44 33.79
C GLY A 420 14.30 11.12 33.30
N GLY A 421 13.93 12.21 34.00
CA GLY A 421 12.73 12.98 33.68
C GLY A 421 12.99 14.20 32.80
N PHE A 422 11.94 14.71 32.18
CA PHE A 422 11.98 15.91 31.36
C PHE A 422 12.25 17.20 32.16
N THR A 423 11.73 17.33 33.35
CA THR A 423 11.98 18.48 34.27
C THR A 423 12.27 18.07 35.70
N SER A 424 12.14 16.77 35.99
CA SER A 424 12.13 16.24 37.34
C SER A 424 13.44 15.58 37.79
N GLY A 425 14.51 15.59 36.96
CA GLY A 425 15.82 15.01 37.33
C GLY A 425 15.82 13.47 37.23
N ILE A 426 16.49 12.78 38.15
CA ILE A 426 16.63 11.32 38.14
C ILE A 426 15.91 10.69 39.32
N TYR A 427 15.12 9.65 39.02
CA TYR A 427 14.51 8.78 40.02
C TYR A 427 15.19 7.41 40.02
N LYS A 428 15.33 6.85 41.24
CA LYS A 428 15.81 5.49 41.43
C LYS A 428 14.66 4.58 41.85
N ILE A 429 14.49 3.47 41.16
CA ILE A 429 13.48 2.45 41.42
C ILE A 429 14.19 1.16 41.81
N GLU A 430 13.96 0.66 43.05
CA GLU A 430 14.57 -0.56 43.57
C GLU A 430 13.54 -1.70 43.52
N LYS A 431 13.59 -2.50 42.46
CA LYS A 431 12.65 -3.61 42.15
C LYS A 431 12.59 -4.64 43.27
N LYS A 432 13.75 -5.12 43.74
CA LYS A 432 13.87 -6.10 44.82
C LYS A 432 13.40 -5.62 46.19
N LYS A 433 13.16 -4.34 46.36
CA LYS A 433 12.58 -3.74 47.57
C LYS A 433 11.11 -3.39 47.41
N GLY A 434 10.37 -4.13 46.61
CA GLY A 434 8.96 -3.87 46.33
C GLY A 434 8.74 -2.62 45.49
N PHE A 435 9.63 -2.34 44.55
CA PHE A 435 9.62 -1.14 43.70
C PHE A 435 9.72 0.17 44.50
N LYS A 436 10.59 0.18 45.50
CA LYS A 436 10.83 1.39 46.27
C LYS A 436 11.40 2.49 45.39
N ILE A 437 10.68 3.61 45.34
CA ILE A 437 11.04 4.79 44.56
C ILE A 437 11.74 5.80 45.46
N SER A 438 12.79 6.43 44.97
CA SER A 438 13.48 7.54 45.63
C SER A 438 14.03 8.52 44.60
N TYR A 439 13.91 9.80 44.91
CA TYR A 439 14.47 10.88 44.11
C TYR A 439 15.98 11.02 44.39
N LEU A 440 16.76 11.02 43.35
CA LEU A 440 18.20 11.27 43.43
C LEU A 440 18.46 12.78 43.30
N SER A 441 18.37 13.48 44.44
CA SER A 441 18.75 14.89 44.40
C SER A 441 20.22 15.05 44.01
N PRO A 442 20.54 15.83 42.98
CA PRO A 442 21.92 16.10 42.58
C PRO A 442 22.71 16.82 43.68
N ALA A 443 22.08 17.59 44.54
CA ALA A 443 22.70 18.20 45.73
C ALA A 443 23.17 17.15 46.74
N ALA A 444 22.51 15.98 46.82
CA ALA A 444 22.94 14.86 47.66
C ALA A 444 24.16 14.14 47.13
N ILE A 445 24.50 14.31 45.87
CA ILE A 445 25.62 13.61 45.21
C ILE A 445 26.83 14.49 45.02
N ALA A 446 26.86 15.81 45.25
CA ALA A 446 28.07 16.65 45.22
C ALA A 446 27.80 18.14 44.92
N GLY A 447 26.75 18.75 45.40
CA GLY A 447 26.54 20.21 45.29
C GLY A 447 26.31 20.74 43.87
N VAL A 448 26.01 19.85 42.92
CA VAL A 448 25.78 20.19 41.53
C VAL A 448 24.32 20.52 41.32
N ARG A 449 24.02 21.60 40.55
CA ARG A 449 22.64 21.92 40.17
C ARG A 449 21.97 20.75 39.44
N PRO A 450 20.67 20.46 39.72
CA PRO A 450 19.91 19.45 39.02
C PRO A 450 19.88 19.76 37.53
N ASP A 451 20.21 18.77 36.67
CA ASP A 451 19.77 18.85 35.29
C ASP A 451 18.27 18.64 35.26
N GLN A 452 17.58 19.59 34.72
CA GLN A 452 16.13 19.47 34.54
C GLN A 452 15.78 18.52 33.40
N TYR A 453 16.64 18.37 32.40
CA TYR A 453 16.38 17.59 31.18
C TYR A 453 17.42 16.47 31.06
N ILE A 454 16.97 15.23 31.21
CA ILE A 454 17.82 14.04 31.06
C ILE A 454 17.41 13.31 29.80
N PHE A 455 18.21 13.40 28.74
CA PHE A 455 17.89 12.80 27.46
C PHE A 455 18.45 11.38 27.31
N ASP A 456 19.56 11.06 27.96
CA ASP A 456 20.14 9.74 27.92
C ASP A 456 20.91 9.42 29.21
N ILE A 457 20.81 8.16 29.67
CA ILE A 457 21.54 7.61 30.80
C ILE A 457 22.15 6.28 30.37
N LYS A 458 23.48 6.14 30.46
CA LYS A 458 24.17 4.90 30.11
C LYS A 458 25.15 4.47 31.19
N LYS A 459 25.25 3.17 31.40
CA LYS A 459 26.27 2.56 32.23
C LYS A 459 27.44 2.14 31.33
N ASP A 460 28.68 2.52 31.70
CA ASP A 460 29.85 2.07 30.97
C ASP A 460 30.39 0.72 31.49
N SER A 461 31.33 0.15 30.75
CA SER A 461 31.98 -1.12 31.09
C SER A 461 32.75 -1.10 32.41
N GLY A 462 33.12 0.08 32.89
CA GLY A 462 33.75 0.30 34.18
C GLY A 462 32.78 0.39 35.36
N GLY A 463 31.46 0.37 35.09
CA GLY A 463 30.41 0.46 36.11
C GLY A 463 29.98 1.90 36.46
N ASP A 464 30.56 2.92 35.84
CA ASP A 464 30.17 4.31 36.04
C ASP A 464 28.92 4.66 35.21
N ILE A 465 28.09 5.52 35.76
CA ILE A 465 26.86 5.97 35.11
C ILE A 465 27.12 7.32 34.44
N TRP A 466 26.80 7.41 33.18
CA TRP A 466 26.87 8.62 32.37
C TRP A 466 25.46 9.16 32.16
N SER A 467 25.29 10.46 32.43
CA SER A 467 24.01 11.14 32.22
C SER A 467 24.22 12.38 31.35
N GLY A 468 23.47 12.45 30.27
CA GLY A 468 23.49 13.56 29.32
C GLY A 468 22.13 14.26 29.25
N GLY A 469 22.20 15.58 29.11
CA GLY A 469 21.01 16.41 29.03
C GLY A 469 21.29 17.73 28.33
N TYR A 470 20.54 18.77 28.73
CA TYR A 470 20.64 20.08 28.08
C TYR A 470 21.96 20.81 28.33
N TYR A 471 22.54 20.65 29.53
CA TYR A 471 23.71 21.45 29.91
C TYR A 471 25.04 20.73 29.83
N HIS A 472 25.27 19.68 30.63
CA HIS A 472 26.59 19.06 30.74
C HIS A 472 26.49 17.55 30.82
N LEU A 473 27.53 16.86 30.33
CA LEU A 473 27.73 15.45 30.57
C LEU A 473 28.22 15.22 32.00
N LYS A 474 27.64 14.26 32.68
CA LYS A 474 28.01 13.85 34.02
C LYS A 474 28.45 12.40 34.03
N ARG A 475 29.51 12.12 34.75
CA ARG A 475 29.96 10.75 35.11
C ARG A 475 29.72 10.57 36.61
N ILE A 476 28.98 9.57 36.98
CA ILE A 476 28.60 9.28 38.37
C ILE A 476 29.18 7.93 38.75
N ASN A 477 30.10 7.93 39.72
CA ASN A 477 30.64 6.68 40.25
C ASN A 477 29.82 6.26 41.48
N LEU A 478 29.23 5.07 41.44
CA LEU A 478 28.31 4.58 42.48
C LEU A 478 29.04 4.12 43.75
N GLU A 479 30.28 3.68 43.65
CA GLU A 479 31.08 3.21 44.78
C GLU A 479 31.59 4.35 45.63
N THR A 480 32.21 5.33 44.96
CA THR A 480 32.78 6.52 45.65
C THR A 480 31.75 7.62 45.88
N LYS A 481 30.54 7.50 45.33
CA LYS A 481 29.49 8.49 45.31
C LYS A 481 29.96 9.86 44.77
N SER A 482 30.92 9.85 43.87
CA SER A 482 31.46 11.08 43.27
C SER A 482 30.83 11.37 41.93
N VAL A 483 30.66 12.65 41.64
CA VAL A 483 30.16 13.14 40.32
C VAL A 483 31.24 13.99 39.71
N ARG A 484 31.60 13.64 38.48
CA ARG A 484 32.50 14.45 37.65
C ARG A 484 31.72 15.08 36.49
N LEU A 485 31.85 16.42 36.41
CA LEU A 485 31.25 17.15 35.28
C LEU A 485 32.25 17.24 34.11
N TYR A 486 31.73 17.18 32.91
CA TYR A 486 32.49 17.38 31.67
C TYR A 486 31.89 18.59 30.94
N PRO A 487 32.38 19.81 31.21
CA PRO A 487 31.91 21.02 30.54
C PRO A 487 32.42 21.08 29.09
N GLY A 488 31.76 21.87 28.25
CA GLY A 488 32.23 22.16 26.86
C GLY A 488 31.32 21.57 25.76
N VAL A 489 30.41 20.65 26.11
CA VAL A 489 29.42 20.11 25.17
C VAL A 489 28.04 20.16 25.83
N ASN A 490 27.07 20.70 25.09
CA ASN A 490 25.69 20.89 25.54
C ASN A 490 24.71 20.15 24.62
N SER A 491 23.45 20.05 25.05
CA SER A 491 22.36 19.43 24.27
C SER A 491 22.68 18.01 23.84
N ILE A 492 23.13 17.20 24.80
CA ILE A 492 23.53 15.81 24.58
C ILE A 492 22.27 14.98 24.34
N THR A 493 22.23 14.29 23.23
CA THR A 493 21.07 13.50 22.78
C THR A 493 21.29 12.01 22.93
N THR A 494 22.52 11.53 22.81
CA THR A 494 22.87 10.12 22.94
C THR A 494 24.31 9.94 23.40
N ILE A 495 24.54 8.89 24.18
CA ILE A 495 25.82 8.52 24.75
C ILE A 495 26.11 7.06 24.42
N GLN A 496 27.28 6.78 23.84
CA GLN A 496 27.68 5.42 23.56
C GLN A 496 29.17 5.20 23.91
N GLU A 497 29.43 4.11 24.62
CA GLU A 497 30.80 3.73 24.90
C GLU A 497 31.48 3.27 23.61
N LYS A 498 32.62 3.88 23.26
CA LYS A 498 33.46 3.42 22.16
C LYS A 498 34.39 2.30 22.62
N ASP A 499 35.07 2.50 23.72
CA ASP A 499 35.97 1.57 24.37
C ASP A 499 36.15 1.96 25.86
N SER A 500 36.92 1.21 26.62
CA SER A 500 37.14 1.48 28.05
C SER A 500 37.64 2.89 28.34
N ARG A 501 38.31 3.56 27.39
CA ARG A 501 38.87 4.91 27.54
C ARG A 501 38.02 6.02 26.92
N GLN A 502 37.24 5.74 25.89
CA GLN A 502 36.58 6.76 25.07
C GLN A 502 35.06 6.58 25.01
N MET A 503 34.35 7.71 24.91
CA MET A 503 32.90 7.77 24.74
C MET A 503 32.53 8.56 23.50
N TRP A 504 31.58 8.06 22.70
CA TRP A 504 30.90 8.83 21.69
C TRP A 504 29.79 9.66 22.33
N ILE A 505 29.76 10.96 22.02
CA ILE A 505 28.75 11.89 22.52
C ILE A 505 28.05 12.52 21.33
N GLY A 506 26.81 12.11 21.09
CA GLY A 506 25.94 12.73 20.10
C GLY A 506 25.21 13.94 20.69
N THR A 507 25.12 15.00 19.92
CA THR A 507 24.48 16.25 20.33
C THR A 507 23.57 16.80 19.24
N ARG A 508 22.84 17.86 19.55
CA ARG A 508 22.06 18.61 18.54
C ARG A 508 22.95 19.38 17.54
N MET A 509 24.26 19.47 17.80
CA MET A 509 25.19 20.27 17.00
C MET A 509 26.40 19.47 16.47
N GLY A 510 26.38 18.15 16.60
CA GLY A 510 27.44 17.30 16.08
C GLY A 510 27.83 16.13 16.95
N LEU A 511 28.88 15.42 16.51
CA LEU A 511 29.43 14.26 17.17
C LEU A 511 30.76 14.60 17.82
N TYR A 512 30.92 14.18 19.06
CA TYR A 512 32.16 14.35 19.80
C TYR A 512 32.69 13.01 20.29
N LEU A 513 34.01 12.89 20.37
CA LEU A 513 34.70 11.80 21.03
C LEU A 513 35.31 12.32 22.30
N LEU A 514 34.87 11.80 23.44
CA LEU A 514 35.38 12.16 24.77
C LEU A 514 36.41 11.15 25.23
N ASP A 515 37.57 11.61 25.70
CA ASP A 515 38.50 10.80 26.50
C ASP A 515 38.06 10.85 27.98
N LYS A 516 37.63 9.71 28.54
CA LYS A 516 37.04 9.59 29.89
C LYS A 516 37.98 10.03 31.01
N GLN A 517 39.30 9.87 30.79
CA GLN A 517 40.30 10.18 31.80
C GLN A 517 40.67 11.67 31.80
N SER A 518 41.07 12.18 30.64
CA SER A 518 41.48 13.59 30.51
C SER A 518 40.30 14.56 30.51
N GLY A 519 39.14 14.13 30.05
CA GLY A 519 37.96 15.00 29.89
C GLY A 519 38.03 15.85 28.62
N VAL A 520 38.91 15.52 27.69
CA VAL A 520 39.07 16.28 26.45
C VAL A 520 38.09 15.77 25.41
N TYR A 521 37.29 16.67 24.83
CA TYR A 521 36.45 16.43 23.68
C TYR A 521 37.20 16.68 22.37
N ARG A 522 37.02 15.76 21.44
CA ARG A 522 37.41 15.95 20.04
C ARG A 522 36.15 15.97 19.19
N TYR A 523 35.93 17.06 18.49
CA TYR A 523 34.86 17.17 17.49
C TYR A 523 35.20 16.26 16.31
N ILE A 524 34.18 15.55 15.80
CA ILE A 524 34.26 14.72 14.59
C ILE A 524 33.66 15.52 13.44
N ASP A 525 34.53 15.93 12.55
CA ASP A 525 34.13 16.67 11.36
C ASP A 525 33.44 15.72 10.37
N LEU A 526 32.19 15.99 10.11
CA LEU A 526 31.33 15.25 9.17
C LEU A 526 30.86 16.25 8.10
N PRO A 527 30.97 15.92 6.81
CA PRO A 527 30.71 16.84 5.71
C PRO A 527 29.22 17.06 5.44
N VAL A 528 28.48 17.48 6.45
CA VAL A 528 27.02 17.71 6.41
C VAL A 528 26.65 18.98 7.18
N GLU A 529 25.67 19.73 6.65
CA GLU A 529 25.33 21.05 7.20
C GLU A 529 24.54 21.01 8.52
N SER A 530 23.77 19.97 8.78
CA SER A 530 22.95 19.81 9.98
C SER A 530 23.28 18.50 10.67
N LEU A 531 23.76 18.57 11.90
CA LEU A 531 24.28 17.42 12.64
C LEU A 531 23.51 17.18 13.94
N TYR A 532 22.19 17.09 13.89
CA TYR A 532 21.44 16.63 15.05
C TYR A 532 21.53 15.09 15.13
N ILE A 533 22.41 14.59 16.00
CA ILE A 533 22.62 13.15 16.19
C ILE A 533 21.50 12.58 17.08
N CYS A 534 20.85 11.52 16.62
CA CYS A 534 19.77 10.85 17.35
C CYS A 534 20.16 9.44 17.83
N ALA A 535 20.95 8.73 17.06
CA ALA A 535 21.33 7.35 17.36
C ALA A 535 22.77 7.08 16.93
N LEU A 536 23.43 6.19 17.65
CA LEU A 536 24.77 5.72 17.35
C LEU A 536 24.79 4.19 17.42
N TYR A 537 25.45 3.56 16.46
CA TYR A 537 25.75 2.13 16.52
C TYR A 537 27.16 1.88 15.97
N GLN A 538 28.04 1.35 16.82
CA GLN A 538 29.38 0.96 16.45
C GLN A 538 29.43 -0.55 16.20
N ARG A 539 29.78 -0.93 14.96
CA ARG A 539 30.02 -2.32 14.59
C ARG A 539 31.43 -2.77 14.98
N GLU A 540 31.64 -4.07 15.20
CA GLU A 540 32.90 -4.63 15.68
C GLU A 540 34.09 -4.40 14.72
N ASP A 541 33.83 -4.28 13.42
CA ASP A 541 34.84 -4.00 12.39
C ASP A 541 35.36 -2.54 12.38
N GLY A 542 34.82 -1.70 13.24
CA GLY A 542 35.23 -0.31 13.37
C GLY A 542 34.43 0.66 12.50
N ILE A 543 33.27 0.28 12.04
CA ILE A 543 32.34 1.18 11.35
C ILE A 543 31.33 1.74 12.36
N LEU A 544 31.19 3.06 12.38
CA LEU A 544 30.17 3.77 13.17
C LEU A 544 29.04 4.23 12.26
N TYR A 545 27.84 3.79 12.57
CA TYR A 545 26.60 4.24 11.96
C TYR A 545 25.97 5.32 12.83
N ILE A 546 25.62 6.45 12.21
CA ILE A 546 25.15 7.65 12.89
C ILE A 546 23.79 8.00 12.33
N GLY A 547 22.75 7.82 13.13
CA GLY A 547 21.39 8.25 12.83
C GLY A 547 21.23 9.73 13.17
N THR A 548 20.69 10.48 12.22
CA THR A 548 20.52 11.92 12.36
C THR A 548 19.08 12.36 12.20
N ARG A 549 18.79 13.58 12.61
CA ARG A 549 17.58 14.28 12.26
C ARG A 549 17.86 15.24 11.10
N GLY A 550 17.37 14.88 9.91
CA GLY A 550 17.43 15.68 8.69
C GLY A 550 18.64 15.42 7.79
N ALA A 551 19.64 14.63 8.21
CA ALA A 551 20.80 14.30 7.38
C ALA A 551 20.88 12.81 7.01
N GLY A 552 19.90 11.99 7.37
CA GLY A 552 19.85 10.56 7.07
C GLY A 552 20.82 9.73 7.90
N LEU A 553 21.35 8.65 7.31
CA LEU A 553 22.34 7.76 7.90
C LEU A 553 23.74 8.15 7.44
N LEU A 554 24.61 8.44 8.40
CA LEU A 554 26.03 8.69 8.12
C LEU A 554 26.85 7.48 8.52
N VAL A 555 27.85 7.17 7.71
CA VAL A 555 28.77 6.04 7.92
C VAL A 555 30.18 6.58 8.08
N TYR A 556 30.83 6.25 9.21
CA TYR A 556 32.16 6.73 9.56
C TYR A 556 33.10 5.57 9.89
N ASP A 557 34.29 5.56 9.29
CA ASP A 557 35.32 4.56 9.61
C ASP A 557 36.16 5.08 10.78
N ILE A 558 36.03 4.41 11.92
CA ILE A 558 36.74 4.77 13.16
C ILE A 558 38.25 4.55 13.02
N ASN A 559 38.65 3.48 12.31
CA ASN A 559 40.06 3.08 12.16
C ASN A 559 40.79 4.04 11.25
N LYS A 560 40.23 4.40 10.11
CA LYS A 560 40.76 5.35 9.15
C LYS A 560 40.48 6.80 9.52
N LYS A 561 39.56 7.03 10.48
CA LYS A 561 39.12 8.37 10.92
C LYS A 561 38.56 9.21 9.79
N ASN A 562 37.82 8.62 8.88
CA ASN A 562 37.25 9.32 7.74
C ASN A 562 35.73 9.00 7.59
N PHE A 563 35.06 9.97 7.01
CA PHE A 563 33.68 9.81 6.56
C PHE A 563 33.65 8.89 5.32
N ILE A 564 32.71 7.93 5.28
CA ILE A 564 32.58 6.98 4.17
C ILE A 564 31.44 7.39 3.25
N HIS A 565 30.22 7.53 3.80
CA HIS A 565 29.01 7.75 2.99
C HIS A 565 27.89 8.40 3.78
N GLN A 566 27.00 9.10 3.05
CA GLN A 566 25.72 9.61 3.54
C GLN A 566 24.58 9.02 2.72
N TYR A 567 23.68 8.34 3.40
CA TYR A 567 22.43 7.83 2.83
C TYR A 567 21.27 8.75 3.20
N ARG A 568 20.57 9.22 2.18
CA ARG A 568 19.39 10.08 2.31
C ARG A 568 18.26 9.58 1.42
N SER A 569 17.06 10.02 1.72
CA SER A 569 15.86 9.70 0.94
C SER A 569 15.93 10.18 -0.53
N ASP A 570 16.80 11.15 -0.84
CA ASP A 570 17.02 11.63 -2.21
C ASP A 570 18.08 10.85 -3.00
N ASN A 571 18.93 10.04 -2.33
CA ASN A 571 20.01 9.29 -2.99
C ASN A 571 19.92 7.76 -2.81
N CYS A 572 19.03 7.29 -1.95
CA CYS A 572 18.76 5.86 -1.73
C CYS A 572 17.30 5.62 -1.32
N ALA A 573 16.92 4.36 -1.07
CA ALA A 573 15.57 3.99 -0.65
C ALA A 573 15.28 4.20 0.85
N LEU A 574 16.03 5.04 1.53
CA LEU A 574 15.74 5.42 2.90
C LEU A 574 14.41 6.16 2.98
N ILE A 575 13.51 5.71 3.88
CA ILE A 575 12.15 6.24 3.95
C ILE A 575 12.05 7.64 4.53
N SER A 576 13.02 8.01 5.36
CA SER A 576 13.10 9.32 6.01
C SER A 576 14.56 9.69 6.33
N ASP A 577 14.88 10.96 6.22
CA ASP A 577 16.17 11.51 6.66
C ASP A 577 16.25 11.67 8.19
N ASN A 578 15.17 11.34 8.92
CA ASN A 578 15.10 11.33 10.37
C ASN A 578 15.24 9.89 10.89
N ILE A 579 16.44 9.52 11.33
CA ILE A 579 16.75 8.21 11.91
C ILE A 579 16.91 8.36 13.40
N TYR A 580 15.98 7.80 14.16
CA TYR A 580 15.90 7.97 15.60
C TYR A 580 16.53 6.84 16.40
N THR A 581 16.56 5.62 15.84
CA THR A 581 17.12 4.43 16.49
C THR A 581 17.84 3.55 15.49
N ILE A 582 18.86 2.83 15.94
CA ILE A 582 19.60 1.85 15.15
C ILE A 582 19.86 0.62 16.02
N LEU A 583 19.34 -0.53 15.64
CA LEU A 583 19.61 -1.81 16.29
C LEU A 583 20.20 -2.82 15.29
N PRO A 584 21.20 -3.59 15.69
CA PRO A 584 21.74 -4.67 14.86
C PRO A 584 20.80 -5.90 14.88
N ARG A 585 20.75 -6.60 13.74
CA ARG A 585 20.13 -7.92 13.60
C ARG A 585 21.21 -9.01 13.59
N GLN A 586 20.78 -10.26 13.77
CA GLN A 586 21.69 -11.41 13.78
C GLN A 586 22.37 -11.67 12.43
N ASP A 587 21.74 -11.28 11.33
CA ASP A 587 22.26 -11.39 9.96
C ASP A 587 23.26 -10.26 9.58
N GLY A 588 23.58 -9.37 10.52
CA GLY A 588 24.48 -8.24 10.29
C GLY A 588 23.80 -7.01 9.69
N SER A 589 22.51 -7.10 9.33
CA SER A 589 21.74 -5.94 8.89
C SER A 589 21.35 -5.05 10.09
N LEU A 590 20.98 -3.80 9.80
CA LEU A 590 20.57 -2.82 10.78
C LEU A 590 19.07 -2.53 10.64
N LEU A 591 18.34 -2.58 11.74
CA LEU A 591 16.96 -2.15 11.83
C LEU A 591 16.91 -0.73 12.38
N MET A 592 16.35 0.19 11.62
CA MET A 592 16.32 1.61 11.96
C MET A 592 14.88 2.09 12.12
N GLY A 593 14.59 2.69 13.26
CA GLY A 593 13.32 3.38 13.51
C GLY A 593 13.39 4.82 13.01
N THR A 594 12.41 5.23 12.21
CA THR A 594 12.29 6.57 11.63
C THR A 594 10.97 7.24 12.03
N GLU A 595 10.68 8.40 11.51
CA GLU A 595 9.36 9.05 11.71
C GLU A 595 8.25 8.47 10.82
N ASN A 596 8.61 7.71 9.77
CA ASN A 596 7.68 7.18 8.77
C ASN A 596 7.63 5.65 8.72
N GLY A 597 8.21 4.98 9.71
CA GLY A 597 8.27 3.52 9.77
C GLY A 597 9.66 2.98 10.09
N ILE A 598 9.87 1.73 9.74
CA ILE A 598 11.12 1.02 9.96
C ILE A 598 11.83 0.82 8.62
N THR A 599 13.15 1.04 8.64
CA THR A 599 14.03 0.71 7.53
C THR A 599 15.03 -0.37 7.95
N ILE A 600 15.14 -1.44 7.17
CA ILE A 600 16.22 -2.42 7.26
C ILE A 600 17.31 -1.98 6.28
N TYR A 601 18.54 -1.91 6.76
CA TYR A 601 19.72 -1.63 5.95
C TYR A 601 20.66 -2.82 5.97
N SER A 602 20.98 -3.37 4.79
CA SER A 602 22.03 -4.38 4.60
C SER A 602 23.34 -3.69 4.22
N PRO A 603 24.35 -3.63 5.13
CA PRO A 603 25.59 -2.95 4.83
C PRO A 603 26.44 -3.59 3.72
N GLU A 604 26.33 -4.91 3.54
CA GLU A 604 27.10 -5.65 2.55
C GLU A 604 26.58 -5.44 1.12
N GLU A 605 25.26 -5.35 0.98
CA GLU A 605 24.59 -5.19 -0.30
C GLU A 605 24.28 -3.72 -0.63
N HIS A 606 24.49 -2.80 0.32
CA HIS A 606 24.07 -1.40 0.25
C HIS A 606 22.58 -1.24 -0.08
N PHE A 607 21.76 -2.09 0.51
CA PHE A 607 20.38 -2.28 0.19
C PHE A 607 19.49 -1.82 1.35
N PHE A 608 18.34 -1.16 1.02
CA PHE A 608 17.37 -0.67 1.98
C PHE A 608 16.00 -1.31 1.73
N ARG A 609 15.33 -1.75 2.80
CA ARG A 609 13.97 -2.25 2.75
C ARG A 609 13.14 -1.56 3.83
N ASN A 610 11.93 -1.11 3.47
CA ASN A 610 11.11 -0.30 4.33
C ASN A 610 9.83 -1.02 4.75
N TRP A 611 9.36 -0.74 5.95
CA TRP A 611 8.08 -1.17 6.47
C TRP A 611 7.33 0.04 7.04
N THR A 612 6.21 0.38 6.42
CA THR A 612 5.44 1.58 6.68
C THR A 612 4.00 1.25 7.08
N ARG A 613 3.20 2.29 7.28
CA ARG A 613 1.77 2.13 7.52
C ARG A 613 1.04 1.46 6.34
N GLU A 614 1.48 1.68 5.11
CA GLU A 614 0.89 1.03 3.93
C GLU A 614 1.04 -0.49 3.96
N GLN A 615 2.14 -0.98 4.53
CA GLN A 615 2.39 -2.40 4.75
C GLN A 615 1.84 -2.87 6.10
N GLY A 616 1.05 -2.02 6.79
CA GLY A 616 0.34 -2.35 8.02
C GLY A 616 1.15 -2.21 9.30
N LEU A 617 2.23 -1.46 9.30
CA LEU A 617 2.90 -1.06 10.54
C LEU A 617 2.09 0.06 11.21
N MET A 618 1.45 -0.24 12.34
CA MET A 618 0.50 0.68 12.97
C MET A 618 1.18 1.81 13.74
N SER A 619 2.34 1.57 14.35
CA SER A 619 3.17 2.61 14.94
C SER A 619 4.34 2.88 14.00
N VAL A 620 4.39 4.04 13.40
CA VAL A 620 5.38 4.40 12.39
C VAL A 620 6.27 5.57 12.79
N ASN A 621 5.91 6.32 13.82
CA ASN A 621 6.65 7.48 14.30
C ASN A 621 7.42 7.13 15.57
N PHE A 622 8.68 6.71 15.41
CA PHE A 622 9.53 6.29 16.51
C PHE A 622 10.24 7.46 17.18
N ASN A 623 10.68 7.25 18.42
CA ASN A 623 11.36 8.27 19.22
C ASN A 623 12.87 8.01 19.32
N ALA A 624 13.66 9.08 19.43
CA ALA A 624 15.12 9.00 19.48
C ALA A 624 15.58 8.22 20.73
N GLY A 625 16.45 7.22 20.52
CA GLY A 625 16.97 6.36 21.56
C GLY A 625 16.00 5.28 22.06
N SER A 626 14.73 5.32 21.66
CA SER A 626 13.68 4.44 22.17
C SER A 626 13.69 3.07 21.48
N ALA A 627 14.72 2.27 21.71
CA ALA A 627 14.78 0.92 21.18
C ALA A 627 15.72 0.03 22.00
N THR A 628 15.36 -1.25 22.13
CA THR A 628 16.17 -2.28 22.81
C THR A 628 16.04 -3.64 22.16
N THR A 629 17.05 -4.48 22.36
CA THR A 629 16.96 -5.91 22.08
C THR A 629 16.34 -6.62 23.27
N TYR A 630 15.39 -7.52 23.04
CA TYR A 630 14.67 -8.22 24.09
C TYR A 630 14.87 -9.74 23.99
N ASN A 631 15.34 -10.34 25.08
CA ASN A 631 15.64 -11.78 25.19
C ASN A 631 16.48 -12.33 24.03
N LYS A 632 17.31 -11.48 23.39
CA LYS A 632 18.11 -11.80 22.18
C LYS A 632 17.29 -12.31 20.98
N SER A 633 15.98 -12.42 21.10
CA SER A 633 15.06 -12.98 20.09
C SER A 633 14.09 -11.97 19.50
N ALA A 634 13.99 -10.79 20.09
CA ALA A 634 13.10 -9.74 19.63
C ALA A 634 13.76 -8.36 19.73
N LEU A 635 13.25 -7.43 18.93
CA LEU A 635 13.62 -6.03 18.92
C LEU A 635 12.39 -5.21 19.30
N VAL A 636 12.53 -4.27 20.20
CA VAL A 636 11.42 -3.41 20.66
C VAL A 636 11.75 -1.97 20.33
N PHE A 637 10.79 -1.27 19.69
CA PHE A 637 10.90 0.13 19.32
C PHE A 637 9.73 0.91 19.94
N GLY A 638 10.03 1.97 20.65
CA GLY A 638 9.04 2.87 21.20
C GLY A 638 8.80 4.08 20.28
N GLY A 639 7.55 4.52 20.22
CA GLY A 639 7.13 5.62 19.37
C GLY A 639 6.01 6.44 20.01
N ASN A 640 5.41 7.30 19.19
CA ASN A 640 4.32 8.17 19.64
C ASN A 640 2.97 7.46 19.73
N ASP A 641 2.86 6.30 19.09
CA ASP A 641 1.63 5.48 19.03
C ASP A 641 1.80 4.14 19.77
N GLY A 642 2.60 4.10 20.84
CA GLY A 642 2.95 2.89 21.57
C GLY A 642 4.33 2.35 21.22
N ALA A 643 4.57 1.08 21.53
CA ALA A 643 5.77 0.37 21.16
C ALA A 643 5.44 -0.83 20.28
N VAL A 644 6.38 -1.20 19.41
CA VAL A 644 6.29 -2.38 18.56
C VAL A 644 7.41 -3.34 18.92
N LYS A 645 7.10 -4.63 18.97
CA LYS A 645 8.05 -5.69 19.24
C LYS A 645 8.07 -6.67 18.07
N PHE A 646 9.23 -6.85 17.46
CA PHE A 646 9.46 -7.71 16.31
C PHE A 646 10.36 -8.89 16.68
N PRO A 647 10.18 -10.07 16.09
CA PRO A 647 11.21 -11.09 16.08
C PRO A 647 12.51 -10.58 15.43
N THR A 648 13.67 -10.99 15.92
CA THR A 648 14.98 -10.55 15.36
C THR A 648 15.17 -11.02 13.92
N ASP A 649 14.52 -12.09 13.50
CA ASP A 649 14.55 -12.72 12.18
C ASP A 649 13.41 -12.25 11.26
N ILE A 650 12.69 -11.21 11.64
CA ILE A 650 11.56 -10.71 10.84
C ILE A 650 11.98 -10.46 9.40
N GLN A 651 11.24 -11.04 8.47
CA GLN A 651 11.41 -10.80 7.05
C GLN A 651 10.37 -9.80 6.57
N ILE A 652 10.81 -8.81 5.83
CA ILE A 652 9.93 -7.97 5.03
C ILE A 652 9.87 -8.61 3.66
N PRO A 653 8.71 -9.07 3.18
CA PRO A 653 8.57 -9.73 1.89
C PRO A 653 9.12 -8.86 0.76
N GLU A 654 9.70 -9.49 -0.25
CA GLU A 654 10.07 -8.77 -1.47
C GLU A 654 8.83 -8.22 -2.15
N PRO A 655 8.89 -6.99 -2.67
CA PRO A 655 7.77 -6.43 -3.41
C PRO A 655 7.51 -7.28 -4.65
N HIS A 656 6.27 -7.74 -4.79
CA HIS A 656 5.83 -8.39 -6.01
C HIS A 656 5.39 -7.30 -7.00
N TYR A 657 6.08 -7.20 -8.13
CA TYR A 657 5.73 -6.27 -9.18
C TYR A 657 4.86 -6.98 -10.21
N SER A 658 3.62 -6.56 -10.29
CA SER A 658 2.70 -7.07 -11.29
C SER A 658 2.85 -6.33 -12.62
N ARG A 659 2.14 -6.82 -13.62
CA ARG A 659 2.12 -6.35 -14.99
C ARG A 659 1.90 -4.84 -15.11
N LEU A 660 2.67 -4.16 -15.97
CA LEU A 660 2.50 -2.75 -16.27
C LEU A 660 1.31 -2.56 -17.22
N LEU A 661 0.29 -1.88 -16.77
CA LEU A 661 -0.95 -1.64 -17.49
C LEU A 661 -1.05 -0.18 -17.93
N LEU A 662 -1.68 0.04 -19.09
CA LEU A 662 -2.10 1.36 -19.55
C LEU A 662 -3.55 1.56 -19.11
N ARG A 663 -3.84 2.66 -18.38
CA ARG A 663 -5.14 2.84 -17.74
C ARG A 663 -6.05 3.79 -18.47
N ASP A 664 -5.62 5.04 -18.63
CA ASP A 664 -6.44 6.09 -19.21
C ASP A 664 -5.64 6.82 -20.28
N PHE A 665 -6.29 7.07 -21.42
CA PHE A 665 -5.73 7.85 -22.52
C PHE A 665 -6.50 9.15 -22.68
N MET A 666 -5.77 10.26 -22.79
CA MET A 666 -6.38 11.61 -22.91
C MET A 666 -5.74 12.38 -24.06
N ILE A 667 -6.55 13.05 -24.85
CA ILE A 667 -6.09 14.00 -25.86
C ILE A 667 -6.46 15.40 -25.38
N ALA A 668 -5.47 16.30 -25.33
CA ALA A 668 -5.66 17.67 -24.84
C ALA A 668 -6.40 17.73 -23.48
N TYR A 669 -6.06 16.81 -22.57
CA TYR A 669 -6.66 16.64 -21.22
C TYR A 669 -8.11 16.13 -21.18
N HIS A 670 -8.68 15.74 -22.32
CA HIS A 670 -9.99 15.09 -22.36
C HIS A 670 -9.81 13.57 -22.48
N PRO A 671 -10.47 12.78 -21.62
CA PRO A 671 -10.42 11.33 -21.73
C PRO A 671 -11.03 10.87 -23.07
N VAL A 672 -10.45 9.81 -23.63
CA VAL A 672 -10.85 9.27 -24.93
C VAL A 672 -11.10 7.78 -24.76
N TYR A 673 -12.28 7.33 -25.15
CA TYR A 673 -12.70 5.94 -25.08
C TYR A 673 -12.88 5.32 -26.46
N PRO A 674 -12.76 3.99 -26.58
CA PRO A 674 -13.09 3.29 -27.80
C PRO A 674 -14.55 3.52 -28.21
N GLY A 675 -14.76 3.88 -29.48
CA GLY A 675 -16.09 4.11 -30.02
C GLY A 675 -16.61 5.56 -29.92
N ASP A 676 -15.89 6.45 -29.25
CA ASP A 676 -16.23 7.88 -29.27
C ASP A 676 -16.01 8.48 -30.65
N ASP A 677 -16.82 9.49 -31.01
CA ASP A 677 -16.69 10.20 -32.29
C ASP A 677 -15.29 10.87 -32.38
N GLY A 678 -14.51 10.47 -33.41
CA GLY A 678 -13.15 10.97 -33.62
C GLY A 678 -12.09 10.36 -32.71
N SER A 679 -12.42 9.32 -31.96
CA SER A 679 -11.48 8.57 -31.15
C SER A 679 -10.44 7.84 -32.02
N PRO A 680 -9.13 7.96 -31.73
CA PRO A 680 -8.11 7.14 -32.36
C PRO A 680 -8.10 5.70 -31.81
N LEU A 681 -8.78 5.44 -30.68
CA LEU A 681 -8.84 4.13 -30.07
C LEU A 681 -9.92 3.27 -30.70
N LYS A 682 -9.51 2.15 -31.28
CA LYS A 682 -10.42 1.08 -31.74
C LYS A 682 -10.73 0.07 -30.65
N LYS A 683 -9.84 -0.04 -29.66
CA LYS A 683 -9.88 -0.92 -28.49
C LYS A 683 -9.41 -0.15 -27.27
N ASP A 684 -9.63 -0.69 -26.11
CA ASP A 684 -9.05 -0.16 -24.86
C ASP A 684 -7.54 0.10 -25.03
N ILE A 685 -7.03 1.19 -24.45
CA ILE A 685 -5.63 1.57 -24.59
C ILE A 685 -4.68 0.45 -24.14
N ASN A 686 -5.09 -0.34 -23.15
CA ASN A 686 -4.30 -1.45 -22.67
C ASN A 686 -4.19 -2.61 -23.67
N GLU A 687 -5.15 -2.73 -24.62
CA GLU A 687 -5.18 -3.74 -25.69
C GLU A 687 -4.67 -3.19 -27.03
N THR A 688 -4.16 -1.95 -27.00
CA THR A 688 -3.69 -1.24 -28.21
C THR A 688 -2.16 -1.29 -28.28
N ASP A 689 -1.62 -1.90 -29.32
CA ASP A 689 -0.17 -1.96 -29.57
C ASP A 689 0.35 -0.78 -30.40
N CYS A 690 -0.53 -0.22 -31.23
CA CYS A 690 -0.20 0.90 -32.10
C CYS A 690 -1.28 1.98 -32.02
N LEU A 691 -0.89 3.20 -31.66
CA LEU A 691 -1.73 4.36 -31.52
C LEU A 691 -1.50 5.30 -32.70
N GLU A 692 -2.48 5.41 -33.59
CA GLU A 692 -2.45 6.33 -34.72
C GLU A 692 -3.16 7.63 -34.39
N LEU A 693 -2.42 8.73 -34.32
CA LEU A 693 -2.92 10.04 -33.97
C LEU A 693 -2.87 10.99 -35.15
N ALA A 694 -3.95 11.77 -35.30
CA ALA A 694 -3.96 12.88 -36.25
C ALA A 694 -3.00 13.99 -35.77
N TYR A 695 -2.57 14.84 -36.72
CA TYR A 695 -1.69 15.97 -36.40
C TYR A 695 -2.22 16.86 -35.25
N GLY A 696 -3.54 17.11 -35.20
CA GLY A 696 -4.17 17.86 -34.12
C GLY A 696 -4.25 17.15 -32.78
N GLN A 697 -3.92 15.84 -32.69
CA GLN A 697 -3.96 15.00 -31.51
C GLN A 697 -2.57 14.73 -30.93
N ASN A 698 -1.55 15.47 -31.36
CA ASN A 698 -0.14 15.29 -31.01
C ASN A 698 0.24 15.68 -29.59
N THR A 699 -0.73 16.16 -28.81
CA THR A 699 -0.61 16.45 -27.37
C THR A 699 -1.55 15.53 -26.64
N PHE A 700 -0.98 14.58 -25.91
CA PHE A 700 -1.75 13.54 -25.22
C PHE A 700 -1.11 13.19 -23.88
N SER A 701 -1.87 12.56 -23.02
CA SER A 701 -1.37 11.94 -21.81
C SER A 701 -1.88 10.51 -21.67
N LEU A 702 -1.08 9.71 -21.00
CA LEU A 702 -1.31 8.30 -20.75
C LEU A 702 -1.06 8.01 -19.29
N ASP A 703 -2.07 7.51 -18.60
CA ASP A 703 -1.92 7.04 -17.23
C ASP A 703 -1.50 5.57 -17.24
N VAL A 704 -0.52 5.24 -16.41
CA VAL A 704 0.00 3.89 -16.26
C VAL A 704 -0.25 3.39 -14.85
N ALA A 705 -0.40 2.08 -14.69
CA ALA A 705 -0.54 1.43 -13.41
C ALA A 705 0.27 0.14 -13.40
N SER A 706 0.96 -0.11 -12.30
CA SER A 706 1.47 -1.43 -11.96
C SER A 706 0.72 -1.85 -10.72
N ILE A 707 -0.04 -2.94 -10.82
CA ILE A 707 -0.90 -3.38 -9.73
C ILE A 707 -0.02 -3.95 -8.62
N ASN A 708 -0.05 -3.30 -7.47
CA ASN A 708 0.62 -3.76 -6.28
C ASN A 708 -0.20 -3.38 -5.06
N TYR A 709 -0.68 -4.37 -4.33
CA TYR A 709 -1.53 -4.16 -3.17
C TYR A 709 -0.74 -3.97 -1.88
N ASP A 710 0.54 -4.33 -1.88
CA ASP A 710 1.44 -4.22 -0.72
C ASP A 710 2.16 -2.86 -0.69
N TYR A 711 2.63 -2.37 -1.85
CA TYR A 711 3.48 -1.18 -1.97
C TYR A 711 3.05 -0.22 -3.09
N PRO A 712 1.82 0.22 -3.16
CA PRO A 712 1.35 1.02 -4.28
C PRO A 712 2.11 2.35 -4.43
N SER A 713 2.58 2.94 -3.33
CA SER A 713 3.32 4.21 -3.33
C SER A 713 4.82 4.08 -3.61
N ASN A 714 5.38 2.87 -3.58
CA ASN A 714 6.82 2.64 -3.80
C ASN A 714 7.18 2.36 -5.26
N ILE A 715 6.17 2.27 -6.13
CA ILE A 715 6.39 2.05 -7.56
C ILE A 715 6.83 3.35 -8.20
N LEU A 716 8.00 3.33 -8.83
CA LEU A 716 8.48 4.43 -9.63
C LEU A 716 8.32 4.09 -11.12
N TYR A 717 7.90 5.08 -11.89
CA TYR A 717 7.76 4.99 -13.33
C TYR A 717 8.84 5.81 -14.02
N SER A 718 9.38 5.27 -15.11
CA SER A 718 10.33 5.96 -15.98
C SER A 718 9.97 5.61 -17.41
N TRP A 719 10.05 6.57 -18.32
CA TRP A 719 9.64 6.39 -19.70
C TRP A 719 10.54 7.16 -20.67
N LYS A 720 10.57 6.74 -21.90
CA LYS A 720 11.23 7.43 -22.99
C LYS A 720 10.47 7.21 -24.30
N ILE A 721 10.60 8.13 -25.23
CA ILE A 721 10.11 7.99 -26.60
C ILE A 721 11.32 7.84 -27.51
N ASP A 722 11.48 6.63 -28.07
CA ASP A 722 12.56 6.35 -29.03
C ASP A 722 12.36 7.20 -30.28
N GLY A 723 13.44 7.81 -30.75
CA GLY A 723 13.40 8.79 -31.85
C GLY A 723 13.16 10.23 -31.43
N TYR A 724 12.79 10.49 -30.15
CA TYR A 724 12.53 11.82 -29.61
C TYR A 724 13.37 12.13 -28.36
N HIS A 725 13.46 11.21 -27.40
CA HIS A 725 14.26 11.35 -26.19
C HIS A 725 15.59 10.55 -26.31
N LYS A 726 16.71 11.12 -25.87
CA LYS A 726 17.99 10.42 -25.81
C LYS A 726 18.08 9.48 -24.62
N GLU A 727 17.50 9.87 -23.49
CA GLU A 727 17.62 9.18 -22.21
C GLU A 727 16.24 8.92 -21.60
N TRP A 728 16.20 8.01 -20.64
CA TRP A 728 15.01 7.77 -19.83
C TRP A 728 14.70 8.97 -18.94
N THR A 729 13.43 9.25 -18.71
CA THR A 729 13.02 10.22 -17.69
C THR A 729 13.50 9.77 -16.32
N ARG A 730 13.75 10.74 -15.43
CA ARG A 730 14.06 10.43 -14.04
C ARG A 730 12.88 9.64 -13.44
N PRO A 731 13.13 8.51 -12.75
CA PRO A 731 12.08 7.77 -12.08
C PRO A 731 11.29 8.63 -11.09
N SER A 732 9.98 8.54 -11.12
CA SER A 732 9.10 9.28 -10.22
C SER A 732 7.85 8.45 -9.87
N GLN A 733 7.15 8.82 -8.80
CA GLN A 733 5.86 8.24 -8.43
C GLN A 733 4.70 8.74 -9.30
N ASP A 734 4.97 9.73 -10.16
CA ASP A 734 3.97 10.22 -11.11
C ASP A 734 3.73 9.16 -12.18
N ASN A 735 2.51 8.67 -12.21
CA ASN A 735 2.07 7.62 -13.13
C ASN A 735 1.46 8.20 -14.41
N ARG A 736 1.47 9.53 -14.57
CA ARG A 736 0.96 10.20 -15.76
C ARG A 736 2.07 10.61 -16.70
N ILE A 737 2.10 10.01 -17.88
CA ILE A 737 2.98 10.36 -18.98
C ILE A 737 2.33 11.47 -19.79
N VAL A 738 2.97 12.63 -19.88
CA VAL A 738 2.46 13.76 -20.67
C VAL A 738 3.39 14.03 -21.83
N VAL A 739 2.85 13.88 -23.04
CA VAL A 739 3.56 14.15 -24.30
C VAL A 739 2.94 15.39 -24.93
N ARG A 740 3.78 16.37 -25.25
CA ARG A 740 3.31 17.65 -25.82
C ARG A 740 3.95 17.89 -27.17
N ASN A 741 3.11 18.24 -28.15
CA ASN A 741 3.52 18.64 -29.49
C ASN A 741 4.50 17.66 -30.14
N LEU A 742 4.21 16.35 -30.11
CA LEU A 742 5.04 15.36 -30.76
C LEU A 742 5.00 15.58 -32.28
N PRO A 743 6.16 15.75 -32.97
CA PRO A 743 6.19 15.96 -34.41
C PRO A 743 5.58 14.79 -35.19
N PRO A 744 5.15 15.00 -36.46
CA PRO A 744 4.75 13.90 -37.33
C PRO A 744 5.89 12.88 -37.49
N GLY A 745 5.58 11.60 -37.37
CA GLY A 745 6.56 10.51 -37.42
C GLY A 745 6.06 9.25 -36.75
N SER A 746 6.90 8.22 -36.75
CA SER A 746 6.67 6.97 -36.05
C SER A 746 7.63 6.86 -34.87
N TYR A 747 7.10 6.58 -33.70
CA TYR A 747 7.81 6.54 -32.43
C TYR A 747 7.46 5.30 -31.64
N THR A 748 8.33 4.92 -30.72
CA THR A 748 8.02 3.88 -29.73
C THR A 748 8.12 4.49 -28.33
N LEU A 749 6.99 4.60 -27.64
CA LEU A 749 6.96 4.95 -26.22
C LEU A 749 7.32 3.70 -25.42
N GLN A 750 8.41 3.75 -24.70
CA GLN A 750 8.83 2.72 -23.75
C GLN A 750 8.59 3.20 -22.33
N ILE A 751 7.96 2.35 -21.52
CA ILE A 751 7.60 2.63 -20.15
C ILE A 751 8.17 1.49 -19.30
N ARG A 752 8.75 1.81 -18.14
CA ARG A 752 9.24 0.80 -17.21
C ARG A 752 8.87 1.17 -15.78
N THR A 753 8.66 0.13 -14.98
CA THR A 753 8.62 0.23 -13.53
C THR A 753 10.02 -0.01 -12.98
N VAL A 754 10.41 0.79 -12.00
CA VAL A 754 11.71 0.67 -11.34
C VAL A 754 11.53 0.66 -9.83
N SER A 755 12.37 -0.10 -9.14
CA SER A 755 12.42 -0.07 -7.69
C SER A 755 13.19 1.15 -7.18
N ASN A 756 12.72 1.71 -6.09
CA ASN A 756 13.51 2.62 -5.28
C ASN A 756 14.51 1.86 -4.39
N GLU A 757 14.25 0.59 -4.12
CA GLU A 757 15.00 -0.23 -3.16
C GLU A 757 16.34 -0.71 -3.70
N GLU A 758 16.40 -1.10 -4.99
CA GLU A 758 17.61 -1.61 -5.65
C GLU A 758 18.10 -0.66 -6.74
N LYS A 759 18.58 0.52 -6.40
CA LYS A 759 19.26 1.46 -7.30
C LYS A 759 18.64 1.50 -8.71
N TYR A 760 17.29 1.64 -8.78
CA TYR A 760 16.49 1.70 -10.00
C TYR A 760 16.51 0.43 -10.87
N LYS A 761 16.57 -0.75 -10.26
CA LYS A 761 16.38 -2.01 -10.98
C LYS A 761 15.04 -2.00 -11.70
N THR A 762 15.08 -2.28 -12.99
CA THR A 762 13.87 -2.39 -13.82
C THR A 762 13.19 -3.72 -13.55
N TYR A 763 11.88 -3.69 -13.26
CA TYR A 763 11.08 -4.88 -13.06
C TYR A 763 10.29 -5.25 -14.30
N GLU A 764 9.58 -4.31 -14.89
CA GLU A 764 8.80 -4.56 -16.08
C GLU A 764 8.93 -3.42 -17.09
N THR A 765 8.88 -3.77 -18.38
CA THR A 765 8.93 -2.79 -19.47
C THR A 765 7.78 -3.07 -20.42
N ARG A 766 7.06 -2.01 -20.80
CA ARG A 766 6.03 -2.06 -21.82
C ARG A 766 6.33 -1.03 -22.90
N SER A 767 6.01 -1.39 -24.16
CA SER A 767 6.17 -0.50 -25.30
C SER A 767 4.86 -0.36 -26.07
N ILE A 768 4.61 0.83 -26.60
CA ILE A 768 3.50 1.12 -27.53
C ILE A 768 4.03 1.94 -28.70
N GLN A 769 3.62 1.57 -29.89
CA GLN A 769 3.93 2.36 -31.08
C GLN A 769 3.00 3.56 -31.19
N ILE A 770 3.54 4.72 -31.54
CA ILE A 770 2.81 5.96 -31.73
C ILE A 770 3.13 6.52 -33.10
N ILE A 771 2.10 6.68 -33.93
CA ILE A 771 2.23 7.24 -35.28
C ILE A 771 1.48 8.57 -35.31
N ILE A 772 2.20 9.66 -35.52
CA ILE A 772 1.60 10.97 -35.73
C ILE A 772 1.53 11.22 -37.22
N THR A 773 0.31 11.30 -37.77
CA THR A 773 0.12 11.55 -39.20
C THR A 773 0.45 13.00 -39.53
N PRO A 774 1.12 13.26 -40.66
CA PRO A 774 1.40 14.63 -41.08
C PRO A 774 0.11 15.37 -41.40
N PRO A 775 0.08 16.69 -41.21
CA PRO A 775 -1.09 17.51 -41.56
C PRO A 775 -1.35 17.47 -43.08
N VAL A 776 -2.62 17.64 -43.47
CA VAL A 776 -3.04 17.52 -44.85
C VAL A 776 -2.23 18.42 -45.81
N TRP A 777 -1.83 19.60 -45.32
CA TRP A 777 -1.00 20.53 -46.10
C TRP A 777 0.48 20.10 -46.23
N ALA A 778 0.97 19.21 -45.40
CA ALA A 778 2.31 18.63 -45.51
C ALA A 778 2.30 17.18 -46.06
N SER A 779 1.14 16.69 -46.51
CA SER A 779 1.01 15.37 -47.13
C SER A 779 1.77 15.32 -48.47
N MET A 780 2.17 14.11 -48.84
CA MET A 780 2.87 13.87 -50.12
C MET A 780 2.08 14.44 -51.32
N TRP A 781 0.75 14.33 -51.29
CA TRP A 781 -0.12 14.90 -52.31
C TRP A 781 -0.17 16.45 -52.29
N ALA A 782 -0.10 17.05 -51.11
CA ALA A 782 0.00 18.51 -50.99
C ALA A 782 1.35 19.04 -51.50
N MET A 783 2.45 18.29 -51.21
CA MET A 783 3.79 18.61 -51.74
C MET A 783 3.83 18.52 -53.27
N VAL A 784 3.19 17.50 -53.87
CA VAL A 784 3.02 17.40 -55.30
C VAL A 784 2.17 18.57 -55.82
N GLY A 785 1.08 18.92 -55.15
CA GLY A 785 0.26 20.07 -55.48
C GLY A 785 1.04 21.41 -55.46
N TYR A 786 1.87 21.60 -54.41
CA TYR A 786 2.76 22.79 -54.34
C TYR A 786 3.82 22.79 -55.43
N ALA A 787 4.41 21.65 -55.77
CA ALA A 787 5.35 21.53 -56.88
C ALA A 787 4.68 21.87 -58.21
N ILE A 788 3.46 21.38 -58.46
CA ILE A 788 2.65 21.75 -59.62
C ILE A 788 2.33 23.24 -59.65
N LEU A 789 1.93 23.80 -58.50
CA LEU A 789 1.65 25.22 -58.37
C LEU A 789 2.88 26.10 -58.65
N VAL A 790 4.07 25.67 -58.13
CA VAL A 790 5.35 26.37 -58.42
C VAL A 790 5.68 26.31 -59.91
N VAL A 791 5.48 25.15 -60.53
CA VAL A 791 5.68 24.97 -61.98
C VAL A 791 4.70 25.86 -62.80
N LEU A 792 3.42 25.92 -62.38
CA LEU A 792 2.42 26.79 -63.01
C LEU A 792 2.80 28.25 -62.86
N ILE A 793 3.22 28.65 -61.66
CA ILE A 793 3.70 30.03 -61.39
C ILE A 793 4.94 30.35 -62.26
N MET A 794 5.88 29.40 -62.37
CA MET A 794 7.04 29.55 -63.25
C MET A 794 6.65 29.69 -64.72
N ILE A 795 5.68 28.90 -65.17
CA ILE A 795 5.13 29.02 -66.51
C ILE A 795 4.43 30.37 -66.76
N ILE A 796 3.68 30.80 -65.76
CA ILE A 796 3.03 32.13 -65.81
C ILE A 796 4.08 33.25 -65.82
N ILE A 797 5.06 33.19 -64.96
CA ILE A 797 6.18 34.16 -64.87
C ILE A 797 6.97 34.14 -66.22
N PHE A 798 7.27 32.94 -66.72
CA PHE A 798 7.94 32.79 -68.01
C PHE A 798 7.11 33.41 -69.17
N ARG A 799 5.80 33.19 -69.22
CA ARG A 799 4.90 33.83 -70.18
C ARG A 799 4.88 35.34 -69.99
N VAL A 800 4.82 35.81 -68.75
CA VAL A 800 4.84 37.26 -68.46
C VAL A 800 6.18 37.88 -68.88
N ILE A 801 7.29 37.22 -68.60
CA ILE A 801 8.64 37.66 -69.02
C ILE A 801 8.74 37.63 -70.57
N MET A 802 8.23 36.62 -71.23
CA MET A 802 8.20 36.51 -72.68
C MET A 802 7.34 37.58 -73.32
N LEU A 803 6.17 37.90 -72.71
CA LEU A 803 5.28 38.99 -73.17
C LEU A 803 5.91 40.35 -72.89
N HIS A 804 6.73 40.51 -71.84
CA HIS A 804 7.45 41.74 -71.56
C HIS A 804 8.78 41.88 -72.24
N LYS A 805 9.43 40.80 -72.68
CA LYS A 805 10.57 40.82 -73.59
C LYS A 805 10.21 41.40 -74.96
N GLN A 806 8.96 41.35 -75.33
CA GLN A 806 8.48 41.98 -76.58
C GLN A 806 8.20 43.53 -76.46
N LYS A 807 8.15 44.03 -75.19
CA LYS A 807 8.10 45.48 -74.99
C LYS A 807 9.39 45.92 -74.24
N LYS A 808 10.20 46.68 -74.98
CA LYS A 808 11.37 47.38 -74.49
C LYS A 808 11.15 48.12 -73.21
N ILE A 809 11.33 47.50 -72.06
CA ILE A 809 11.58 48.12 -70.76
C ILE A 809 12.37 47.21 -69.95
N SER A 810 13.68 47.19 -70.10
CA SER A 810 14.58 46.26 -69.39
C SER A 810 15.16 46.83 -68.12
N ASP A 811 15.38 48.12 -67.97
CA ASP A 811 16.25 48.66 -66.93
C ASP A 811 15.54 49.10 -65.62
N GLU A 812 14.30 49.40 -65.65
CA GLU A 812 13.56 49.79 -64.41
C GLU A 812 13.10 48.62 -63.55
N LYS A 813 12.94 47.45 -64.16
CA LYS A 813 12.48 46.21 -63.43
C LYS A 813 13.56 45.62 -62.48
N THR A 814 14.78 45.66 -62.89
CA THR A 814 15.88 45.16 -62.09
C THR A 814 16.06 45.97 -60.82
N ARG A 815 15.93 47.24 -60.88
CA ARG A 815 16.00 48.17 -59.71
C ARG A 815 14.80 47.94 -58.75
N PHE A 816 13.60 47.72 -59.29
CA PHE A 816 12.42 47.48 -58.48
C PHE A 816 12.53 46.17 -57.69
N PHE A 817 13.03 45.08 -58.31
CA PHE A 817 13.23 43.76 -57.63
C PHE A 817 14.29 43.83 -56.53
N ILE A 818 15.39 44.52 -56.79
CA ILE A 818 16.46 44.71 -55.81
C ILE A 818 15.99 45.52 -54.59
N ASN A 819 15.25 46.60 -54.82
CA ASN A 819 14.67 47.46 -53.77
C ASN A 819 13.62 46.68 -52.94
N THR A 820 12.73 45.91 -53.58
CA THR A 820 11.69 45.16 -52.91
C THR A 820 12.33 44.03 -52.02
N ALA A 821 13.39 43.38 -52.49
CA ALA A 821 14.10 42.38 -51.70
C ALA A 821 14.84 43.03 -50.51
N HIS A 822 15.41 44.26 -50.70
CA HIS A 822 16.03 44.97 -49.61
C HIS A 822 15.03 45.42 -48.55
N ASP A 823 13.86 45.89 -48.99
CA ASP A 823 12.79 46.38 -48.09
C ASP A 823 12.10 45.27 -47.32
N ILE A 824 12.13 44.04 -47.83
CA ILE A 824 11.68 42.84 -47.09
C ILE A 824 12.76 42.32 -46.10
N ARG A 825 14.04 42.39 -46.48
CA ARG A 825 15.13 41.93 -45.59
C ARG A 825 15.24 42.78 -44.32
N THR A 826 15.09 44.12 -44.46
CA THR A 826 15.21 45.04 -43.35
C THR A 826 14.25 44.74 -42.19
N PRO A 827 12.90 44.64 -42.39
CA PRO A 827 12.00 44.32 -41.29
C PRO A 827 12.19 42.90 -40.73
N LEU A 828 12.58 41.92 -41.55
CA LEU A 828 12.87 40.56 -41.07
C LEU A 828 14.12 40.53 -40.19
N THR A 829 15.17 41.31 -40.52
CA THR A 829 16.38 41.45 -39.71
C THR A 829 16.06 42.18 -38.41
N LEU A 830 15.18 43.18 -38.43
CA LEU A 830 14.72 43.89 -37.25
C LEU A 830 13.83 43.03 -36.31
N ILE A 831 13.15 42.05 -36.88
CA ILE A 831 12.39 41.07 -36.09
C ILE A 831 13.35 39.97 -35.50
N LYS A 832 14.37 39.62 -36.27
CA LYS A 832 15.34 38.57 -35.86
C LYS A 832 16.14 38.97 -34.62
N ALA A 833 16.75 40.16 -34.63
CA ALA A 833 17.62 40.65 -33.60
C ALA A 833 16.97 40.68 -32.19
N PRO A 834 15.75 41.24 -31.99
CA PRO A 834 15.10 41.17 -30.69
C PRO A 834 14.73 39.73 -30.27
N LEU A 835 14.37 38.83 -31.20
CA LEU A 835 14.05 37.44 -30.93
C LEU A 835 15.30 36.66 -30.49
N GLU A 836 16.46 36.90 -31.10
CA GLU A 836 17.75 36.31 -30.70
C GLU A 836 18.15 36.80 -29.30
N GLU A 837 18.09 38.10 -29.05
CA GLU A 837 18.43 38.70 -27.77
C GLU A 837 17.57 38.17 -26.60
N VAL A 838 16.29 37.94 -26.82
CA VAL A 838 15.35 37.39 -25.82
C VAL A 838 15.61 35.91 -25.56
N VAL A 839 16.03 35.16 -26.57
CA VAL A 839 16.36 33.72 -26.44
C VAL A 839 17.73 33.52 -25.80
N GLU A 840 18.75 34.29 -26.20
CA GLU A 840 20.13 34.16 -25.69
C GLU A 840 20.31 34.65 -24.25
N ASN A 841 19.55 35.67 -23.85
CA ASN A 841 19.66 36.30 -22.53
C ASN A 841 18.71 35.66 -21.47
N HIS A 842 18.04 34.56 -21.80
CA HIS A 842 17.13 33.83 -20.89
C HIS A 842 16.04 34.72 -20.26
N MET A 843 15.55 35.76 -20.98
CA MET A 843 14.54 36.72 -20.48
C MET A 843 13.11 36.20 -20.51
N VAL A 844 12.89 34.90 -20.78
CA VAL A 844 11.55 34.31 -20.92
C VAL A 844 11.37 33.15 -19.97
N ALA A 845 10.21 33.09 -19.31
CA ALA A 845 9.85 31.94 -18.47
C ALA A 845 9.94 30.63 -19.28
N GLU A 846 10.43 29.55 -18.68
CA GLU A 846 10.68 28.21 -19.27
C GLU A 846 9.54 27.70 -20.18
N LYS A 847 8.30 28.08 -19.87
CA LYS A 847 7.10 27.70 -20.65
C LYS A 847 6.96 28.40 -22.01
N ALA A 848 7.62 29.53 -22.22
CA ALA A 848 7.51 30.29 -23.46
C ALA A 848 8.71 30.11 -24.41
N LEU A 849 9.79 29.52 -23.93
CA LEU A 849 11.01 29.27 -24.70
C LEU A 849 10.82 28.49 -26.01
N PRO A 850 9.96 27.41 -26.03
CA PRO A 850 9.68 26.67 -27.26
C PRO A 850 8.99 27.53 -28.35
N HIS A 851 8.12 28.44 -27.96
CA HIS A 851 7.41 29.33 -28.92
C HIS A 851 8.33 30.41 -29.52
N MET A 852 9.27 30.91 -28.71
CA MET A 852 10.28 31.86 -29.16
C MET A 852 11.28 31.22 -30.14
N ASN A 853 11.74 30.04 -29.85
CA ASN A 853 12.60 29.26 -30.74
C ASN A 853 11.91 28.91 -32.07
N MET A 854 10.62 28.64 -32.04
CA MET A 854 9.82 28.44 -33.27
C MET A 854 9.66 29.71 -34.10
N ALA A 855 9.47 30.84 -33.46
CA ALA A 855 9.40 32.14 -34.17
C ALA A 855 10.76 32.51 -34.82
N LEU A 856 11.84 32.29 -34.10
CA LEU A 856 13.21 32.52 -34.59
C LEU A 856 13.56 31.60 -35.79
N LYS A 857 13.16 30.36 -35.74
CA LYS A 857 13.31 29.39 -36.85
C LYS A 857 12.55 29.83 -38.08
N ASN A 858 11.32 30.33 -37.92
CA ASN A 858 10.50 30.83 -39.04
C ASN A 858 11.09 32.10 -39.68
N VAL A 859 11.61 33.02 -38.86
CA VAL A 859 12.27 34.25 -39.36
C VAL A 859 13.60 33.88 -40.07
N ASN A 860 14.37 32.95 -39.54
CA ASN A 860 15.57 32.48 -40.23
C ASN A 860 15.29 31.76 -41.54
N THR A 861 14.21 30.97 -41.59
CA THR A 861 13.73 30.32 -42.82
C THR A 861 13.27 31.38 -43.85
N LEU A 862 12.60 32.43 -43.45
CA LEU A 862 12.17 33.55 -44.32
C LEU A 862 13.36 34.41 -44.80
N LEU A 863 14.38 34.62 -43.93
CA LEU A 863 15.63 35.30 -44.30
C LEU A 863 16.43 34.49 -45.31
N GLN A 864 16.48 33.18 -45.12
CA GLN A 864 17.14 32.24 -46.03
C GLN A 864 16.39 32.15 -47.38
N LEU A 865 15.04 32.15 -47.34
CA LEU A 865 14.20 32.20 -48.54
C LEU A 865 14.39 33.53 -49.30
N THR A 866 14.46 34.67 -48.62
CA THR A 866 14.73 35.97 -49.28
C THR A 866 16.15 36.11 -49.83
N THR A 867 17.11 35.44 -49.17
CA THR A 867 18.53 35.37 -49.67
C THR A 867 18.66 34.42 -50.86
N ASN A 868 17.86 33.36 -50.91
CA ASN A 868 17.83 32.39 -52.03
C ASN A 868 17.01 32.88 -53.21
N LEU A 869 16.24 33.98 -53.09
CA LEU A 869 15.45 34.63 -54.14
C LEU A 869 16.21 35.74 -54.90
N ILE A 870 17.38 36.16 -54.36
CA ILE A 870 18.33 37.08 -54.99
C ILE A 870 19.38 36.26 -55.74
#